data_eadff2655ed2ee66d7b35564399e6891
#
_entry.id   eadff2655ed2ee66d7b35564399e6891
#
_cell.length_a   1.000
_cell.length_b   1.000
_cell.length_c   1.000
_cell.angle_alpha   90.00
_cell.angle_beta   90.00
_cell.angle_gamma   90.00
#
_symmetry.space_group_name_H-M   'P 1'
#
loop_
_entity.id
_entity.type
_entity.pdbx_description
1 polymer ?
#
loop_
_entity_poly.entity_id
_entity_poly.type
_entity_poly.pdbx_seq_one_letter_code
_entity_poly.pdbx_strand_id
1 'polypeptide(L)'
;MKYIKLLLLLTLLSNDLYAQKQVYIPRFISNENMDLNNPNNQWCYCRSRQTDNIIVFWEAGFGNDPTNAASPYNVNLNTLLSVAEKTYSFYLDSLKFAIKGSSVTDKYKLMIFLTYTTEWAAYGSGQDNQVGTLHVNPDAARIDNVLAHEIGHCFEYITGCDTQGGYRYGFGPNASGGNGFWEQCAQWMAFKVYPQKQFTESDFNNYLKYNHLHIIHETPRYANYFIQDYWTFKRGQNFMGRLWRESRSPEDPVETYKRLNSLTQHQFNDEIYEHAARLTTWDIPAIKSYGANYINRRAQVKMTLKPDNYWQPDSSVTIENYGYNCIKLNPPASATIVTVDFKGLAGEAGYRALNVDKGGWRFGFVALLEDGTRVYSNTGTANVQNNINPETTMSFNCPDKCEKLWMVVSGAPQQHWRHAWDDNNSNDEQWPYKVKFHNTDLQGIFNTPIKDITLTYNVVMKPASDYTPIQIVLNSSSISEAFACPVEDIAKNLGINITYFAINPNGSVNTTSTANAPGHWFNNAGQTIAWGNDAYIYSELNINTLTINIGQYPSRSKDGDQYTIKQALKYTKSATESAQVTLVFNIRIQEDVVAGVAPDLADNRLKVYPNPTTGLIKWDSRQDWQLFDAYGHELKKGNDTSLDLSGFINGLYVLKINDFTIRVIKE
;
A
#
# COMPACT_ATOMS: atom_id res chain seq x y z
N MET A 1 -11.61 22.03 -71.01
CA MET A 1 -12.53 21.53 -69.99
C MET A 1 -12.61 20.01 -69.82
N LYS A 2 -12.20 19.16 -70.79
CA LYS A 2 -12.25 17.69 -70.65
C LYS A 2 -11.10 17.09 -69.84
N TYR A 3 -9.96 17.76 -69.70
CA TYR A 3 -8.81 17.25 -68.98
C TYR A 3 -8.85 17.59 -67.47
N ILE A 4 -9.62 18.59 -67.07
CA ILE A 4 -9.77 18.95 -65.63
C ILE A 4 -10.69 17.98 -64.91
N LYS A 5 -11.67 17.37 -65.60
CA LYS A 5 -12.56 16.36 -64.98
C LYS A 5 -11.87 15.00 -64.76
N LEU A 6 -10.82 14.68 -65.56
CA LEU A 6 -10.08 13.43 -65.39
C LEU A 6 -9.05 13.52 -64.22
N LEU A 7 -8.51 14.70 -63.98
CA LEU A 7 -7.60 14.92 -62.79
C LEU A 7 -8.37 14.92 -61.47
N LEU A 8 -9.62 15.43 -61.44
CA LEU A 8 -10.44 15.40 -60.23
C LEU A 8 -10.98 13.99 -59.91
N LEU A 9 -11.07 13.09 -60.88
CA LEU A 9 -11.50 11.70 -60.67
C LEU A 9 -10.34 10.83 -60.14
N LEU A 10 -9.11 11.18 -60.45
CA LEU A 10 -7.92 10.47 -59.93
C LEU A 10 -7.54 10.87 -58.52
N THR A 11 -7.95 12.06 -58.05
CA THR A 11 -7.72 12.50 -56.67
C THR A 11 -8.79 12.01 -55.69
N LEU A 12 -9.90 11.44 -56.14
CA LEU A 12 -10.96 10.85 -55.32
C LEU A 12 -10.82 9.32 -55.15
N LEU A 13 -9.78 8.70 -55.73
CA LEU A 13 -9.50 7.25 -55.63
C LEU A 13 -8.25 6.91 -54.82
N SER A 14 -7.62 7.91 -54.16
CA SER A 14 -6.67 7.63 -53.08
C SER A 14 -7.41 7.39 -51.79
N ASN A 15 -8.40 6.51 -51.78
CA ASN A 15 -8.71 5.79 -50.54
C ASN A 15 -7.47 4.95 -50.28
N ASP A 16 -6.82 5.21 -49.15
CA ASP A 16 -5.75 4.40 -48.62
C ASP A 16 -6.20 2.93 -48.61
N LEU A 17 -5.87 2.20 -49.68
CA LEU A 17 -5.88 0.75 -49.68
C LEU A 17 -4.77 0.32 -48.73
N TYR A 18 -5.02 0.41 -47.43
CA TYR A 18 -4.18 -0.30 -46.47
C TYR A 18 -4.26 -1.78 -46.86
N ALA A 19 -3.15 -2.29 -47.36
CA ALA A 19 -3.05 -3.71 -47.67
C ALA A 19 -3.37 -4.49 -46.37
N GLN A 20 -4.27 -5.46 -46.46
CA GLN A 20 -4.62 -6.31 -45.34
C GLN A 20 -3.33 -6.91 -44.74
N LYS A 21 -3.13 -6.79 -43.43
CA LYS A 21 -1.95 -7.34 -42.76
C LYS A 21 -1.89 -8.85 -42.98
N GLN A 22 -0.68 -9.33 -43.20
CA GLN A 22 -0.39 -10.75 -43.46
C GLN A 22 -0.18 -11.50 -42.14
N VAL A 23 -0.39 -12.80 -42.18
CA VAL A 23 0.04 -13.73 -41.15
C VAL A 23 1.48 -14.12 -41.46
N TYR A 24 2.41 -13.78 -40.57
CA TYR A 24 3.79 -14.23 -40.65
C TYR A 24 3.87 -15.72 -40.28
N ILE A 25 4.76 -16.47 -40.95
CA ILE A 25 5.03 -17.88 -40.59
C ILE A 25 6.36 -17.94 -39.86
N PRO A 26 6.34 -18.04 -38.51
CA PRO A 26 7.57 -18.11 -37.71
C PRO A 26 8.42 -19.34 -38.01
N ARG A 27 9.74 -19.21 -37.85
CA ARG A 27 10.66 -20.31 -38.14
C ARG A 27 10.43 -21.55 -37.25
N PHE A 28 9.91 -21.40 -36.02
CA PHE A 28 9.59 -22.57 -35.22
C PHE A 28 8.48 -23.43 -35.89
N ILE A 29 7.54 -22.83 -36.60
CA ILE A 29 6.53 -23.56 -37.39
C ILE A 29 7.16 -24.24 -38.62
N SER A 30 7.99 -23.50 -39.38
CA SER A 30 8.60 -24.03 -40.59
C SER A 30 9.70 -25.06 -40.31
N ASN A 31 10.47 -24.90 -39.25
CA ASN A 31 11.52 -25.85 -38.84
C ASN A 31 10.98 -27.19 -38.38
N GLU A 32 9.77 -27.22 -37.83
CA GLU A 32 9.04 -28.44 -37.50
C GLU A 32 8.25 -29.03 -38.67
N ASN A 33 8.46 -28.50 -39.86
CA ASN A 33 7.74 -28.87 -41.10
C ASN A 33 6.22 -28.79 -40.97
N MET A 34 5.72 -27.87 -40.16
CA MET A 34 4.29 -27.60 -40.03
C MET A 34 3.79 -26.77 -41.22
N ASP A 35 2.76 -27.26 -41.92
CA ASP A 35 1.98 -26.48 -42.87
C ASP A 35 0.70 -26.00 -42.19
N LEU A 36 0.51 -24.68 -42.11
CA LEU A 36 -0.69 -24.07 -41.52
C LEU A 36 -1.99 -24.42 -42.26
N ASN A 37 -1.92 -24.97 -43.50
CA ASN A 37 -3.07 -25.48 -44.22
C ASN A 37 -3.42 -26.93 -43.86
N ASN A 38 -2.52 -27.66 -43.18
CA ASN A 38 -2.75 -29.04 -42.80
C ASN A 38 -3.50 -29.10 -41.42
N PRO A 39 -4.75 -29.65 -41.41
CA PRO A 39 -5.54 -29.71 -40.16
C PRO A 39 -4.97 -30.62 -39.08
N ASN A 40 -4.04 -31.51 -39.44
CA ASN A 40 -3.40 -32.41 -38.48
C ASN A 40 -2.22 -31.77 -37.73
N ASN A 41 -1.72 -30.62 -38.16
CA ASN A 41 -0.65 -29.94 -37.48
C ASN A 41 -1.17 -29.27 -36.18
N GLN A 42 -0.27 -29.04 -35.23
CA GLN A 42 -0.60 -28.37 -33.95
C GLN A 42 -1.33 -27.03 -34.20
N TRP A 43 -0.81 -26.23 -35.11
CA TRP A 43 -1.38 -24.97 -35.55
C TRP A 43 -1.85 -25.08 -37.01
N CYS A 44 -3.07 -24.64 -37.27
CA CYS A 44 -3.59 -24.57 -38.65
C CYS A 44 -4.61 -23.43 -38.81
N TYR A 45 -4.79 -22.93 -40.03
CA TYR A 45 -5.83 -21.93 -40.32
C TYR A 45 -7.25 -22.45 -40.06
N CYS A 46 -7.44 -23.76 -40.10
CA CYS A 46 -8.70 -24.42 -39.76
C CYS A 46 -9.10 -24.23 -38.29
N ARG A 47 -8.13 -23.97 -37.40
CA ARG A 47 -8.28 -23.65 -35.99
C ARG A 47 -7.68 -22.28 -35.71
N SER A 48 -8.21 -21.27 -36.40
CA SER A 48 -7.82 -19.88 -36.20
C SER A 48 -9.00 -18.94 -36.37
N ARG A 49 -8.87 -17.76 -35.73
CA ARG A 49 -9.75 -16.62 -35.95
C ARG A 49 -8.91 -15.34 -35.97
N GLN A 50 -9.28 -14.42 -36.85
CA GLN A 50 -8.48 -13.21 -37.04
C GLN A 50 -9.37 -11.96 -37.13
N THR A 51 -8.75 -10.84 -36.75
CA THR A 51 -9.23 -9.48 -36.91
C THR A 51 -8.25 -8.69 -37.81
N ASP A 52 -8.34 -7.37 -37.85
CA ASP A 52 -7.44 -6.56 -38.67
C ASP A 52 -5.98 -6.66 -38.20
N ASN A 53 -5.74 -6.72 -36.87
CA ASN A 53 -4.40 -6.67 -36.27
C ASN A 53 -3.96 -7.96 -35.61
N ILE A 54 -4.86 -8.87 -35.30
CA ILE A 54 -4.61 -10.06 -34.48
C ILE A 54 -5.00 -11.32 -35.23
N ILE A 55 -4.23 -12.41 -35.04
CA ILE A 55 -4.67 -13.76 -35.32
C ILE A 55 -4.51 -14.63 -34.06
N VAL A 56 -5.54 -15.41 -33.78
CA VAL A 56 -5.50 -16.43 -32.71
C VAL A 56 -5.50 -17.80 -33.37
N PHE A 57 -4.54 -18.64 -33.01
CA PHE A 57 -4.50 -20.07 -33.30
C PHE A 57 -4.81 -20.85 -32.04
N TRP A 58 -5.44 -22.01 -32.14
CA TRP A 58 -5.66 -22.90 -30.99
C TRP A 58 -5.40 -24.36 -31.33
N GLU A 59 -5.02 -25.14 -30.36
CA GLU A 59 -4.73 -26.56 -30.46
C GLU A 59 -6.01 -27.39 -30.69
N ALA A 60 -5.85 -28.60 -31.24
CA ALA A 60 -6.94 -29.50 -31.59
C ALA A 60 -7.85 -29.90 -30.40
N GLY A 61 -7.31 -29.92 -29.18
CA GLY A 61 -8.07 -30.23 -27.96
C GLY A 61 -9.28 -29.32 -27.72
N PHE A 62 -9.25 -28.08 -28.21
CA PHE A 62 -10.39 -27.16 -28.12
C PHE A 62 -11.53 -27.48 -29.08
N GLY A 63 -11.32 -28.36 -30.05
CA GLY A 63 -12.27 -28.61 -31.13
C GLY A 63 -12.31 -27.45 -32.12
N ASN A 64 -13.52 -27.26 -32.75
CA ASN A 64 -13.71 -26.26 -33.80
C ASN A 64 -13.76 -24.81 -33.28
N ASP A 65 -14.12 -24.60 -32.04
CA ASP A 65 -14.22 -23.27 -31.42
C ASP A 65 -13.96 -23.38 -29.92
N PRO A 66 -12.90 -22.75 -29.40
CA PRO A 66 -12.60 -22.68 -27.98
C PRO A 66 -13.73 -22.17 -27.07
N THR A 67 -14.64 -21.37 -27.61
CA THR A 67 -15.82 -20.88 -26.87
C THR A 67 -16.73 -22.03 -26.42
N ASN A 68 -16.76 -23.11 -27.15
CA ASN A 68 -17.61 -24.30 -26.92
C ASN A 68 -16.82 -25.44 -26.26
N ALA A 69 -15.55 -25.27 -25.97
CA ALA A 69 -14.77 -26.29 -25.28
C ALA A 69 -15.33 -26.55 -23.86
N ALA A 70 -15.14 -27.77 -23.36
CA ALA A 70 -15.55 -28.10 -22.00
C ALA A 70 -14.74 -27.33 -20.96
N SER A 71 -15.39 -26.97 -19.83
CA SER A 71 -14.65 -26.42 -18.68
C SER A 71 -13.60 -27.43 -18.17
N PRO A 72 -12.38 -26.99 -17.82
CA PRO A 72 -11.91 -25.60 -17.65
C PRO A 72 -11.30 -24.96 -18.92
N TYR A 73 -11.39 -25.60 -20.07
CA TYR A 73 -10.69 -25.17 -21.29
C TYR A 73 -11.42 -24.10 -22.11
N ASN A 74 -12.69 -23.82 -21.83
CA ASN A 74 -13.48 -22.87 -22.63
C ASN A 74 -12.92 -21.44 -22.58
N VAL A 75 -12.75 -20.84 -23.76
CA VAL A 75 -12.31 -19.43 -23.93
C VAL A 75 -13.23 -18.72 -24.92
N ASN A 76 -13.86 -17.63 -24.48
CA ASN A 76 -14.68 -16.82 -25.39
C ASN A 76 -13.79 -16.04 -26.37
N LEU A 77 -13.70 -16.50 -27.62
CA LEU A 77 -12.85 -15.90 -28.63
C LEU A 77 -13.24 -14.45 -29.00
N ASN A 78 -14.52 -14.09 -28.91
CA ASN A 78 -14.92 -12.71 -29.15
C ASN A 78 -14.40 -11.76 -28.09
N THR A 79 -14.49 -12.16 -26.82
CA THR A 79 -13.92 -11.39 -25.70
C THR A 79 -12.40 -11.29 -25.82
N LEU A 80 -11.71 -12.40 -26.06
CA LEU A 80 -10.25 -12.43 -26.21
C LEU A 80 -9.80 -11.49 -27.33
N LEU A 81 -10.39 -11.58 -28.52
CA LEU A 81 -10.05 -10.73 -29.66
C LEU A 81 -10.39 -9.26 -29.41
N SER A 82 -11.50 -8.97 -28.74
CA SER A 82 -11.87 -7.59 -28.37
C SER A 82 -10.87 -6.96 -27.42
N VAL A 83 -10.44 -7.71 -26.39
CA VAL A 83 -9.40 -7.27 -25.44
C VAL A 83 -8.07 -7.06 -26.17
N ALA A 84 -7.68 -8.00 -27.02
CA ALA A 84 -6.44 -7.93 -27.78
C ALA A 84 -6.40 -6.73 -28.73
N GLU A 85 -7.46 -6.48 -29.51
CA GLU A 85 -7.54 -5.33 -30.41
C GLU A 85 -7.54 -3.99 -29.68
N LYS A 86 -8.31 -3.88 -28.60
CA LYS A 86 -8.32 -2.68 -27.75
C LYS A 86 -6.91 -2.38 -27.22
N THR A 87 -6.23 -3.40 -26.71
CA THR A 87 -4.88 -3.30 -26.16
C THR A 87 -3.86 -2.94 -27.23
N TYR A 88 -3.89 -3.66 -28.35
CA TYR A 88 -3.03 -3.42 -29.51
C TYR A 88 -3.14 -1.97 -29.99
N SER A 89 -4.36 -1.49 -30.21
CA SER A 89 -4.62 -0.12 -30.67
C SER A 89 -4.12 0.91 -29.68
N PHE A 90 -4.30 0.67 -28.40
CA PHE A 90 -3.82 1.59 -27.36
C PHE A 90 -2.29 1.68 -27.31
N TYR A 91 -1.59 0.55 -27.43
CA TYR A 91 -0.12 0.50 -27.41
C TYR A 91 0.49 1.11 -28.68
N LEU A 92 -0.17 0.91 -29.82
CA LEU A 92 0.24 1.51 -31.08
C LEU A 92 -0.07 3.01 -31.15
N ASP A 93 -1.31 3.40 -30.86
CA ASP A 93 -1.81 4.75 -31.15
C ASP A 93 -1.58 5.76 -30.02
N SER A 94 -1.65 5.32 -28.77
CA SER A 94 -1.51 6.19 -27.61
C SER A 94 -0.11 6.14 -27.00
N LEU A 95 0.40 4.94 -26.73
CA LEU A 95 1.72 4.77 -26.11
C LEU A 95 2.87 4.85 -27.13
N LYS A 96 2.59 4.66 -28.42
CA LYS A 96 3.56 4.78 -29.53
C LYS A 96 4.76 3.83 -29.38
N PHE A 97 4.56 2.57 -28.95
CA PHE A 97 5.63 1.58 -28.96
C PHE A 97 6.05 1.20 -30.39
N ALA A 98 5.18 1.34 -31.35
CA ALA A 98 5.46 1.25 -32.76
C ALA A 98 4.92 2.49 -33.49
N ILE A 99 5.47 2.80 -34.68
CA ILE A 99 5.06 3.96 -35.47
C ILE A 99 4.42 3.48 -36.76
N LYS A 100 3.15 3.79 -36.96
CA LYS A 100 2.41 3.49 -38.23
C LYS A 100 3.16 4.06 -39.42
N GLY A 101 3.25 3.29 -40.46
CA GLY A 101 3.94 3.63 -41.70
C GLY A 101 5.41 3.25 -41.76
N SER A 102 5.98 2.77 -40.61
CA SER A 102 7.40 2.43 -40.52
C SER A 102 7.69 1.23 -39.60
N SER A 103 6.69 0.46 -39.24
CA SER A 103 6.82 -0.67 -38.31
C SER A 103 6.46 -1.99 -38.96
N VAL A 104 7.00 -3.09 -38.44
CA VAL A 104 6.56 -4.45 -38.78
C VAL A 104 5.07 -4.66 -38.49
N THR A 105 4.48 -3.86 -37.59
CA THR A 105 3.04 -3.86 -37.31
C THR A 105 2.19 -3.43 -38.49
N ASP A 106 2.74 -2.76 -39.50
CA ASP A 106 2.03 -2.39 -40.72
C ASP A 106 1.87 -3.59 -41.68
N LYS A 107 2.76 -4.58 -41.54
CA LYS A 107 2.85 -5.74 -42.42
C LYS A 107 2.18 -6.98 -41.84
N TYR A 108 2.40 -7.24 -40.57
CA TYR A 108 2.08 -8.50 -39.91
C TYR A 108 1.08 -8.33 -38.77
N LYS A 109 0.18 -9.33 -38.65
CA LYS A 109 -0.70 -9.46 -37.50
C LYS A 109 0.08 -9.98 -36.32
N LEU A 110 -0.23 -9.50 -35.12
CA LEU A 110 0.21 -10.10 -33.86
C LEU A 110 -0.45 -11.48 -33.71
N MET A 111 0.31 -12.47 -33.24
CA MET A 111 -0.12 -13.87 -33.19
C MET A 111 -0.33 -14.32 -31.75
N ILE A 112 -1.49 -14.87 -31.46
CA ILE A 112 -1.84 -15.49 -30.19
C ILE A 112 -1.95 -17.00 -30.39
N PHE A 113 -1.23 -17.78 -29.59
CA PHE A 113 -1.26 -19.23 -29.58
C PHE A 113 -1.95 -19.70 -28.29
N LEU A 114 -3.16 -20.24 -28.41
CA LEU A 114 -3.95 -20.75 -27.30
C LEU A 114 -3.67 -22.25 -27.13
N THR A 115 -2.98 -22.60 -26.02
CA THR A 115 -2.57 -23.97 -25.70
C THR A 115 -3.61 -24.70 -24.86
N TYR A 116 -3.87 -25.97 -25.20
CA TYR A 116 -4.85 -26.80 -24.50
C TYR A 116 -4.23 -27.45 -23.25
N THR A 117 -4.03 -26.65 -22.21
CA THR A 117 -3.47 -27.10 -20.92
C THR A 117 -4.12 -26.37 -19.76
N THR A 118 -4.15 -27.01 -18.59
CA THR A 118 -4.52 -26.39 -17.31
C THR A 118 -3.29 -25.86 -16.54
N GLU A 119 -2.10 -26.20 -16.99
CA GLU A 119 -0.88 -25.60 -16.44
C GLU A 119 -0.80 -24.13 -16.87
N TRP A 120 -0.47 -23.26 -15.92
CA TRP A 120 -0.37 -21.83 -16.20
C TRP A 120 0.66 -21.56 -17.30
N ALA A 121 0.22 -20.87 -18.34
CA ALA A 121 1.08 -20.42 -19.43
C ALA A 121 0.62 -19.03 -19.89
N ALA A 122 1.54 -18.06 -19.78
CA ALA A 122 1.40 -16.71 -20.29
C ALA A 122 2.80 -16.21 -20.67
N TYR A 123 3.10 -16.10 -21.96
CA TYR A 123 4.41 -15.72 -22.48
C TYR A 123 4.26 -14.83 -23.71
N GLY A 124 4.51 -13.52 -23.52
CA GLY A 124 4.57 -12.56 -24.60
C GLY A 124 6.02 -12.30 -25.03
N SER A 125 6.25 -12.21 -26.32
CA SER A 125 7.54 -11.87 -26.92
C SER A 125 7.36 -11.66 -28.44
N GLY A 126 8.18 -12.31 -29.26
CA GLY A 126 8.03 -12.33 -30.70
C GLY A 126 8.96 -13.32 -31.36
N GLN A 127 8.88 -13.39 -32.69
CA GLN A 127 9.62 -14.33 -33.49
C GLN A 127 10.37 -13.66 -34.64
N ASP A 128 11.57 -14.15 -34.89
CA ASP A 128 12.39 -13.88 -36.09
C ASP A 128 12.73 -12.40 -36.32
N ASN A 129 12.60 -11.53 -35.33
CA ASN A 129 12.63 -10.07 -35.46
C ASN A 129 11.61 -9.53 -36.50
N GLN A 130 10.45 -10.18 -36.62
CA GLN A 130 9.42 -9.82 -37.58
C GLN A 130 8.04 -9.62 -36.97
N VAL A 131 7.68 -10.35 -35.93
CA VAL A 131 6.30 -10.37 -35.42
C VAL A 131 6.25 -10.56 -33.92
N GLY A 132 5.29 -9.90 -33.26
CA GLY A 132 4.93 -10.17 -31.88
C GLY A 132 4.11 -11.44 -31.76
N THR A 133 4.47 -12.31 -30.80
CA THR A 133 3.77 -13.56 -30.54
C THR A 133 3.56 -13.75 -29.05
N LEU A 134 2.42 -14.31 -28.66
CA LEU A 134 2.21 -14.74 -27.28
C LEU A 134 1.56 -16.12 -27.23
N HIS A 135 1.89 -16.88 -26.19
CA HIS A 135 1.33 -18.17 -25.88
C HIS A 135 0.58 -18.07 -24.55
N VAL A 136 -0.68 -18.51 -24.53
CA VAL A 136 -1.53 -18.45 -23.34
C VAL A 136 -2.32 -19.75 -23.16
N ASN A 137 -2.52 -20.17 -21.91
CA ASN A 137 -3.50 -21.20 -21.59
C ASN A 137 -4.89 -20.56 -21.37
N PRO A 138 -5.98 -21.35 -21.20
CA PRO A 138 -7.31 -20.82 -20.99
C PRO A 138 -7.45 -19.88 -19.79
N ASP A 139 -6.76 -20.17 -18.67
CA ASP A 139 -6.84 -19.33 -17.46
C ASP A 139 -6.24 -17.94 -17.71
N ALA A 140 -5.05 -17.87 -18.29
CA ALA A 140 -4.41 -16.61 -18.66
C ALA A 140 -5.22 -15.84 -19.72
N ALA A 141 -5.75 -16.54 -20.73
CA ALA A 141 -6.54 -15.94 -21.80
C ALA A 141 -7.85 -15.29 -21.34
N ARG A 142 -8.37 -15.68 -20.17
CA ARG A 142 -9.58 -15.10 -19.57
C ARG A 142 -9.32 -13.89 -18.69
N ILE A 143 -8.06 -13.56 -18.37
CA ILE A 143 -7.70 -12.46 -17.49
C ILE A 143 -7.20 -11.29 -18.33
N ASP A 144 -8.05 -10.29 -18.50
CA ASP A 144 -7.83 -9.15 -19.40
C ASP A 144 -6.48 -8.44 -19.19
N ASN A 145 -6.08 -8.18 -17.95
CA ASN A 145 -4.82 -7.50 -17.66
C ASN A 145 -3.59 -8.40 -17.86
N VAL A 146 -3.71 -9.72 -17.73
CA VAL A 146 -2.66 -10.67 -18.11
C VAL A 146 -2.48 -10.67 -19.62
N LEU A 147 -3.57 -10.78 -20.38
CA LEU A 147 -3.51 -10.70 -21.83
C LEU A 147 -2.91 -9.36 -22.31
N ALA A 148 -3.26 -8.26 -21.65
CA ALA A 148 -2.69 -6.95 -21.95
C ALA A 148 -1.18 -6.89 -21.63
N HIS A 149 -0.74 -7.51 -20.55
CA HIS A 149 0.68 -7.63 -20.18
C HIS A 149 1.47 -8.39 -21.26
N GLU A 150 0.98 -9.55 -21.70
CA GLU A 150 1.64 -10.35 -22.73
C GLU A 150 1.68 -9.64 -24.10
N ILE A 151 0.63 -8.89 -24.45
CA ILE A 151 0.66 -8.02 -25.64
C ILE A 151 1.68 -6.88 -25.44
N GLY A 152 1.89 -6.40 -24.22
CA GLY A 152 2.95 -5.47 -23.88
C GLY A 152 4.31 -5.98 -24.29
N HIS A 153 4.66 -7.20 -23.89
CA HIS A 153 5.88 -7.88 -24.32
C HIS A 153 6.02 -8.01 -25.84
N CYS A 154 4.91 -8.26 -26.54
CA CYS A 154 4.94 -8.27 -28.00
C CYS A 154 5.36 -6.90 -28.57
N PHE A 155 4.87 -5.81 -28.00
CA PHE A 155 5.24 -4.45 -28.44
C PHE A 155 6.66 -4.07 -28.05
N GLU A 156 7.14 -4.48 -26.87
CA GLU A 156 8.55 -4.35 -26.49
C GLU A 156 9.46 -5.11 -27.46
N TYR A 157 9.08 -6.31 -27.85
CA TYR A 157 9.79 -7.08 -28.87
C TYR A 157 9.80 -6.36 -30.23
N ILE A 158 8.66 -5.83 -30.66
CA ILE A 158 8.49 -5.09 -31.92
C ILE A 158 9.40 -3.86 -31.97
N THR A 159 9.68 -3.17 -30.87
CA THR A 159 10.64 -2.05 -30.88
C THR A 159 12.01 -2.47 -31.40
N GLY A 160 12.49 -3.67 -31.04
CA GLY A 160 13.72 -4.22 -31.59
C GLY A 160 13.62 -4.67 -33.03
N CYS A 161 12.42 -5.08 -33.51
CA CYS A 161 12.20 -5.38 -34.93
C CYS A 161 12.32 -4.13 -35.80
N ASP A 162 11.86 -3.00 -35.32
CA ASP A 162 11.81 -1.72 -36.03
C ASP A 162 13.12 -0.94 -35.93
N THR A 163 14.01 -1.29 -34.99
CA THR A 163 15.26 -0.57 -34.71
C THR A 163 16.44 -1.21 -35.45
N GLN A 164 17.31 -0.40 -36.01
CA GLN A 164 18.54 -0.89 -36.59
C GLN A 164 19.43 -1.56 -35.51
N GLY A 165 19.79 -2.82 -35.75
CA GLY A 165 20.58 -3.63 -34.81
C GLY A 165 19.75 -4.46 -33.83
N GLY A 166 18.43 -4.32 -33.78
CA GLY A 166 17.54 -5.20 -33.02
C GLY A 166 17.67 -5.09 -31.49
N TYR A 167 18.17 -3.96 -30.98
CA TYR A 167 18.37 -3.78 -29.54
C TYR A 167 17.02 -3.59 -28.82
N ARG A 168 16.90 -4.21 -27.66
CA ARG A 168 15.80 -4.04 -26.71
C ARG A 168 16.29 -4.31 -25.31
N TYR A 169 15.65 -3.71 -24.28
CA TYR A 169 15.90 -4.11 -22.90
C TYR A 169 15.39 -5.53 -22.64
N GLY A 170 15.91 -6.18 -21.60
CA GLY A 170 15.43 -7.49 -21.15
C GLY A 170 16.44 -8.60 -21.34
N PHE A 171 16.11 -9.63 -22.10
CA PHE A 171 16.85 -10.88 -22.14
C PHE A 171 18.14 -10.84 -22.98
N GLY A 172 19.11 -11.64 -22.53
CA GLY A 172 20.36 -11.91 -23.25
C GLY A 172 21.57 -11.24 -22.64
N PRO A 173 22.78 -11.65 -23.06
CA PRO A 173 24.05 -11.26 -22.43
C PRO A 173 24.37 -9.76 -22.57
N ASN A 174 23.71 -9.06 -23.48
CA ASN A 174 23.87 -7.62 -23.70
C ASN A 174 22.63 -6.83 -23.31
N ALA A 175 21.67 -7.47 -22.66
CA ALA A 175 20.41 -6.86 -22.30
C ALA A 175 20.54 -6.10 -20.95
N SER A 176 20.82 -4.82 -21.02
CA SER A 176 20.88 -3.96 -19.85
C SER A 176 19.51 -3.74 -19.21
N GLY A 177 19.47 -3.77 -17.89
CA GLY A 177 18.23 -3.68 -17.12
C GLY A 177 17.54 -5.03 -16.93
N GLY A 178 18.07 -6.10 -17.51
CA GLY A 178 17.57 -7.45 -17.38
C GLY A 178 16.10 -7.60 -17.72
N ASN A 179 15.48 -8.70 -17.35
CA ASN A 179 14.04 -8.85 -17.51
C ASN A 179 13.24 -8.06 -16.46
N GLY A 180 13.90 -7.46 -15.46
CA GLY A 180 13.23 -6.56 -14.52
C GLY A 180 12.50 -5.42 -15.20
N PHE A 181 13.17 -4.72 -16.12
CA PHE A 181 12.53 -3.62 -16.85
C PHE A 181 11.55 -4.09 -17.94
N TRP A 182 11.82 -5.25 -18.55
CA TRP A 182 10.91 -5.92 -19.48
C TRP A 182 9.57 -6.21 -18.78
N GLU A 183 9.57 -6.84 -17.62
CA GLU A 183 8.36 -7.15 -16.87
C GLU A 183 7.66 -5.90 -16.31
N GLN A 184 8.42 -4.95 -15.76
CA GLN A 184 7.86 -3.69 -15.27
C GLN A 184 7.09 -2.93 -16.32
N CYS A 185 7.64 -2.84 -17.54
CA CYS A 185 7.05 -2.02 -18.58
C CYS A 185 5.78 -2.68 -19.13
N ALA A 186 5.78 -4.00 -19.36
CA ALA A 186 4.58 -4.74 -19.76
C ALA A 186 3.47 -4.62 -18.71
N GLN A 187 3.83 -4.70 -17.41
CA GLN A 187 2.88 -4.52 -16.31
C GLN A 187 2.32 -3.10 -16.27
N TRP A 188 3.18 -2.09 -16.42
CA TRP A 188 2.73 -0.70 -16.53
C TRP A 188 1.81 -0.50 -17.75
N MET A 189 2.15 -1.05 -18.91
CA MET A 189 1.33 -0.98 -20.11
C MET A 189 -0.07 -1.57 -19.87
N ALA A 190 -0.16 -2.73 -19.22
CA ALA A 190 -1.42 -3.36 -18.85
C ALA A 190 -2.27 -2.45 -17.95
N PHE A 191 -1.65 -1.80 -16.97
CA PHE A 191 -2.34 -0.86 -16.07
C PHE A 191 -2.71 0.47 -16.74
N LYS A 192 -2.16 0.82 -17.89
CA LYS A 192 -2.68 1.95 -18.67
C LYS A 192 -4.00 1.59 -19.37
N VAL A 193 -4.23 0.31 -19.67
CA VAL A 193 -5.52 -0.20 -20.19
C VAL A 193 -6.52 -0.46 -19.06
N TYR A 194 -6.04 -0.92 -17.89
CA TYR A 194 -6.83 -1.31 -16.71
C TYR A 194 -6.37 -0.59 -15.44
N PRO A 195 -6.49 0.75 -15.34
CA PRO A 195 -5.87 1.53 -14.26
C PRO A 195 -6.40 1.21 -12.86
N GLN A 196 -7.63 0.71 -12.75
CA GLN A 196 -8.22 0.26 -11.48
C GLN A 196 -7.47 -0.95 -10.86
N LYS A 197 -6.78 -1.74 -11.68
CA LYS A 197 -6.02 -2.92 -11.25
C LYS A 197 -4.69 -2.57 -10.57
N GLN A 198 -4.10 -1.42 -10.88
CA GLN A 198 -2.78 -1.00 -10.43
C GLN A 198 -2.60 -1.01 -8.89
N PHE A 199 -3.68 -0.82 -8.14
CA PHE A 199 -3.68 -0.79 -6.67
C PHE A 199 -4.33 -2.00 -6.01
N THR A 200 -4.90 -2.93 -6.79
CA THR A 200 -5.66 -4.08 -6.28
C THR A 200 -4.95 -5.41 -6.48
N GLU A 201 -4.00 -5.47 -7.41
CA GLU A 201 -3.21 -6.68 -7.67
C GLU A 201 -2.14 -6.91 -6.58
N SER A 202 -1.67 -8.15 -6.47
CA SER A 202 -0.65 -8.55 -5.48
C SER A 202 0.65 -7.75 -5.59
N ASP A 203 1.02 -7.34 -6.80
CA ASP A 203 2.24 -6.58 -7.09
C ASP A 203 2.28 -5.21 -6.41
N PHE A 204 1.10 -4.61 -6.15
CA PHE A 204 1.04 -3.40 -5.35
C PHE A 204 1.59 -3.59 -3.93
N ASN A 205 1.28 -4.72 -3.28
CA ASN A 205 1.84 -5.04 -1.95
C ASN A 205 3.36 -5.27 -2.03
N ASN A 206 3.83 -5.91 -3.10
CA ASN A 206 5.27 -6.09 -3.35
C ASN A 206 5.96 -4.74 -3.55
N TYR A 207 5.36 -3.81 -4.30
CA TYR A 207 5.88 -2.45 -4.42
C TYR A 207 6.02 -1.76 -3.06
N LEU A 208 4.99 -1.81 -2.21
CA LEU A 208 5.03 -1.21 -0.87
C LEU A 208 6.12 -1.81 0.02
N LYS A 209 6.43 -3.09 -0.17
CA LYS A 209 7.44 -3.84 0.58
C LYS A 209 8.86 -3.55 0.11
N TYR A 210 9.06 -3.37 -1.21
CA TYR A 210 10.38 -3.37 -1.84
C TYR A 210 10.78 -2.05 -2.49
N ASN A 211 10.03 -0.97 -2.29
CA ASN A 211 10.33 0.35 -2.86
C ASN A 211 11.67 0.96 -2.38
N HIS A 212 12.35 0.36 -1.41
CA HIS A 212 13.70 0.71 -0.97
C HIS A 212 14.80 0.12 -1.85
N LEU A 213 14.50 -0.88 -2.67
CA LEU A 213 15.43 -1.49 -3.62
C LEU A 213 15.57 -0.65 -4.89
N HIS A 214 16.58 -0.96 -5.71
CA HIS A 214 16.82 -0.30 -6.99
C HIS A 214 15.59 -0.35 -7.90
N ILE A 215 15.31 0.71 -8.67
CA ILE A 215 14.10 0.81 -9.50
C ILE A 215 13.97 -0.27 -10.59
N ILE A 216 15.05 -0.96 -10.93
CA ILE A 216 15.06 -2.11 -11.87
C ILE A 216 15.57 -3.39 -11.20
N HIS A 217 15.46 -3.51 -9.88
CA HIS A 217 15.85 -4.70 -9.14
C HIS A 217 14.97 -5.89 -9.53
N GLU A 218 15.57 -7.10 -9.64
CA GLU A 218 14.91 -8.33 -10.07
C GLU A 218 13.81 -8.80 -9.11
N THR A 219 13.96 -8.61 -7.79
CA THR A 219 12.97 -9.06 -6.81
C THR A 219 11.58 -8.46 -7.02
N PRO A 220 11.42 -7.11 -7.14
CA PRO A 220 10.12 -6.51 -7.42
C PRO A 220 9.86 -6.28 -8.92
N ARG A 221 10.38 -7.14 -9.81
CA ARG A 221 10.30 -6.94 -11.28
C ARG A 221 8.90 -6.66 -11.82
N TYR A 222 7.86 -7.24 -11.25
CA TYR A 222 6.47 -6.99 -11.62
C TYR A 222 5.85 -5.80 -10.87
N ALA A 223 6.54 -5.20 -9.89
CA ALA A 223 5.96 -4.24 -8.97
C ALA A 223 6.46 -2.80 -9.17
N ASN A 224 7.67 -2.61 -9.70
CA ASN A 224 8.31 -1.28 -9.79
C ASN A 224 7.79 -0.38 -10.92
N TYR A 225 6.60 -0.60 -11.44
CA TYR A 225 6.01 0.11 -12.57
C TYR A 225 5.65 1.58 -12.32
N PHE A 226 5.59 2.04 -11.08
CA PHE A 226 5.22 3.42 -10.77
C PHE A 226 6.24 4.48 -11.21
N ILE A 227 7.51 4.11 -11.41
CA ILE A 227 8.51 5.02 -11.98
C ILE A 227 8.11 5.45 -13.40
N GLN A 228 7.46 4.57 -14.16
CA GLN A 228 7.01 4.83 -15.52
C GLN A 228 5.79 5.75 -15.54
N ASP A 229 4.91 5.70 -14.52
CA ASP A 229 3.88 6.71 -14.33
C ASP A 229 4.47 8.09 -14.11
N TYR A 230 5.54 8.19 -13.32
CA TYR A 230 6.24 9.45 -13.10
C TYR A 230 6.96 9.94 -14.37
N TRP A 231 7.67 9.06 -15.09
CA TRP A 231 8.36 9.46 -16.32
C TRP A 231 7.38 9.94 -17.40
N THR A 232 6.22 9.29 -17.54
CA THR A 232 5.17 9.75 -18.48
C THR A 232 4.47 11.02 -18.00
N PHE A 233 4.31 11.23 -16.70
CA PHE A 233 3.86 12.51 -16.15
C PHE A 233 4.81 13.65 -16.52
N LYS A 234 6.11 13.44 -16.46
CA LYS A 234 7.14 14.46 -16.78
C LYS A 234 7.30 14.69 -18.28
N ARG A 235 7.16 13.66 -19.12
CA ARG A 235 7.60 13.66 -20.53
C ARG A 235 6.48 13.41 -21.54
N GLY A 236 5.27 13.12 -21.07
CA GLY A 236 4.11 12.81 -21.93
C GLY A 236 3.82 11.33 -22.08
N GLN A 237 2.57 11.00 -22.38
CA GLN A 237 2.02 9.65 -22.37
C GLN A 237 2.78 8.64 -23.28
N ASN A 238 3.34 9.11 -24.37
CA ASN A 238 4.05 8.27 -25.34
C ASN A 238 5.56 8.14 -25.05
N PHE A 239 6.02 8.68 -23.92
CA PHE A 239 7.45 8.72 -23.61
C PHE A 239 8.05 7.31 -23.43
N MET A 240 7.32 6.37 -22.85
CA MET A 240 7.82 5.00 -22.68
C MET A 240 8.05 4.32 -24.04
N GLY A 241 7.11 4.44 -24.96
CA GLY A 241 7.31 3.96 -26.33
C GLY A 241 8.53 4.61 -27.02
N ARG A 242 8.75 5.91 -26.79
CA ARG A 242 9.95 6.60 -27.27
C ARG A 242 11.22 6.05 -26.62
N LEU A 243 11.24 5.86 -25.32
CA LEU A 243 12.38 5.32 -24.58
C LEU A 243 12.80 3.95 -25.13
N TRP A 244 11.85 3.07 -25.40
CA TRP A 244 12.11 1.77 -25.99
C TRP A 244 12.62 1.87 -27.44
N ARG A 245 11.98 2.64 -28.31
CA ARG A 245 12.36 2.78 -29.72
C ARG A 245 13.70 3.50 -29.93
N GLU A 246 14.09 4.38 -29.01
CA GLU A 246 15.33 5.15 -29.11
C GLU A 246 16.42 4.62 -28.18
N SER A 247 16.23 3.45 -27.57
CA SER A 247 17.26 2.77 -26.78
C SER A 247 18.45 2.36 -27.65
N ARG A 248 19.63 2.28 -27.03
CA ARG A 248 20.88 1.94 -27.73
C ARG A 248 21.65 0.91 -26.90
N SER A 249 22.16 -0.12 -27.58
CA SER A 249 23.10 -1.05 -26.90
C SER A 249 24.39 -0.30 -26.52
N PRO A 250 24.91 -0.47 -25.29
CA PRO A 250 24.42 -1.32 -24.20
C PRO A 250 23.71 -0.51 -23.07
N GLU A 251 23.07 0.62 -23.40
CA GLU A 251 22.39 1.49 -22.41
C GLU A 251 21.34 0.70 -21.60
N ASP A 252 21.29 0.99 -20.31
CA ASP A 252 20.12 0.63 -19.48
C ASP A 252 19.02 1.69 -19.56
N PRO A 253 17.82 1.46 -18.99
CA PRO A 253 16.73 2.44 -19.02
C PRO A 253 17.07 3.79 -18.39
N VAL A 254 17.93 3.83 -17.36
CA VAL A 254 18.37 5.07 -16.71
C VAL A 254 19.27 5.87 -17.64
N GLU A 255 20.24 5.21 -18.28
CA GLU A 255 21.13 5.85 -19.25
C GLU A 255 20.34 6.42 -20.43
N THR A 256 19.40 5.64 -20.98
CA THR A 256 18.53 6.10 -22.07
C THR A 256 17.66 7.28 -21.62
N TYR A 257 17.03 7.21 -20.45
CA TYR A 257 16.21 8.29 -19.91
C TYR A 257 17.00 9.60 -19.78
N LYS A 258 18.20 9.53 -19.19
CA LYS A 258 19.09 10.67 -19.02
C LYS A 258 19.50 11.26 -20.37
N ARG A 259 19.89 10.43 -21.32
CA ARG A 259 20.29 10.88 -22.67
C ARG A 259 19.15 11.56 -23.42
N LEU A 260 17.97 10.97 -23.45
CA LEU A 260 16.81 11.51 -24.18
C LEU A 260 16.32 12.86 -23.62
N ASN A 261 16.61 13.12 -22.34
CA ASN A 261 16.19 14.34 -21.66
C ASN A 261 17.37 15.29 -21.31
N SER A 262 18.59 14.96 -21.77
CA SER A 262 19.80 15.74 -21.51
C SER A 262 20.07 16.01 -20.02
N LEU A 263 19.79 15.02 -19.16
CA LEU A 263 19.91 15.16 -17.71
C LEU A 263 21.33 14.80 -17.22
N THR A 264 21.84 15.65 -16.34
CA THR A 264 22.99 15.29 -15.51
C THR A 264 22.57 14.26 -14.46
N GLN A 265 23.55 13.60 -13.81
CA GLN A 265 23.24 12.67 -12.70
C GLN A 265 22.50 13.37 -11.55
N HIS A 266 22.90 14.59 -11.22
CA HIS A 266 22.25 15.39 -10.17
C HIS A 266 20.77 15.66 -10.49
N GLN A 267 20.47 16.11 -11.71
CA GLN A 267 19.10 16.37 -12.15
C GLN A 267 18.25 15.09 -12.17
N PHE A 268 18.83 13.97 -12.59
CA PHE A 268 18.15 12.69 -12.52
C PHE A 268 17.83 12.27 -11.08
N ASN A 269 18.77 12.44 -10.14
CA ASN A 269 18.55 12.18 -8.73
C ASN A 269 17.44 13.07 -8.14
N ASP A 270 17.35 14.32 -8.57
CA ASP A 270 16.28 15.23 -8.14
C ASP A 270 14.91 14.77 -8.66
N GLU A 271 14.84 14.26 -9.91
CA GLU A 271 13.61 13.67 -10.44
C GLU A 271 13.23 12.36 -9.73
N ILE A 272 14.20 11.52 -9.37
CA ILE A 272 13.95 10.30 -8.56
C ILE A 272 13.39 10.67 -7.18
N TYR A 273 13.93 11.69 -6.55
CA TYR A 273 13.37 12.17 -5.29
C TYR A 273 11.95 12.74 -5.47
N GLU A 274 11.70 13.54 -6.50
CA GLU A 274 10.36 14.04 -6.80
C GLU A 274 9.37 12.88 -7.02
N HIS A 275 9.77 11.83 -7.75
CA HIS A 275 9.01 10.60 -7.88
C HIS A 275 8.65 10.00 -6.52
N ALA A 276 9.64 9.77 -5.65
CA ALA A 276 9.43 9.21 -4.32
C ALA A 276 8.49 10.07 -3.45
N ALA A 277 8.69 11.39 -3.46
CA ALA A 277 7.87 12.34 -2.71
C ALA A 277 6.41 12.34 -3.19
N ARG A 278 6.18 12.34 -4.51
CA ARG A 278 4.80 12.27 -5.07
C ARG A 278 4.12 10.95 -4.80
N LEU A 279 4.83 9.84 -4.90
CA LEU A 279 4.27 8.52 -4.63
C LEU A 279 3.97 8.27 -3.16
N THR A 280 4.47 9.09 -2.24
CA THR A 280 4.07 9.03 -0.83
C THR A 280 2.55 9.18 -0.67
N THR A 281 1.92 10.00 -1.50
CA THR A 281 0.46 10.24 -1.52
C THR A 281 -0.17 9.96 -2.89
N TRP A 282 0.51 9.23 -3.78
CA TRP A 282 0.07 8.91 -5.15
C TRP A 282 -0.24 10.17 -5.99
N ASP A 283 0.49 11.28 -5.79
CA ASP A 283 0.23 12.58 -6.41
C ASP A 283 0.77 12.69 -7.84
N ILE A 284 0.36 11.75 -8.68
CA ILE A 284 0.56 11.76 -10.13
C ILE A 284 -0.82 11.75 -10.79
N PRO A 285 -1.18 12.71 -11.66
CA PRO A 285 -2.53 12.88 -12.17
C PRO A 285 -3.19 11.60 -12.71
N ALA A 286 -2.41 10.77 -13.42
CA ALA A 286 -2.92 9.53 -14.03
C ALA A 286 -3.35 8.45 -13.02
N ILE A 287 -2.84 8.50 -11.78
CA ILE A 287 -3.08 7.47 -10.75
C ILE A 287 -3.68 8.03 -9.46
N LYS A 288 -3.74 9.35 -9.29
CA LYS A 288 -4.12 10.02 -8.05
C LYS A 288 -5.49 9.59 -7.53
N SER A 289 -6.49 9.50 -8.40
CA SER A 289 -7.86 9.10 -8.02
C SER A 289 -7.93 7.63 -7.60
N TYR A 290 -7.20 6.75 -8.28
CA TYR A 290 -7.13 5.33 -7.95
C TYR A 290 -6.33 5.08 -6.66
N GLY A 291 -5.27 5.86 -6.42
CA GLY A 291 -4.37 5.74 -5.27
C GLY A 291 -4.93 6.36 -3.98
N ALA A 292 -5.95 7.21 -4.04
CA ALA A 292 -6.43 8.01 -2.91
C ALA A 292 -6.73 7.17 -1.65
N ASN A 293 -7.38 6.01 -1.82
CA ASN A 293 -7.74 5.11 -0.72
C ASN A 293 -6.55 4.29 -0.17
N TYR A 294 -5.38 4.40 -0.80
CA TYR A 294 -4.20 3.59 -0.48
C TYR A 294 -3.05 4.40 0.13
N ILE A 295 -3.24 5.70 0.41
CA ILE A 295 -2.22 6.56 1.03
C ILE A 295 -1.72 5.99 2.36
N ASN A 296 -2.60 5.35 3.15
CA ASN A 296 -2.28 4.77 4.46
C ASN A 296 -1.73 3.33 4.39
N ARG A 297 -1.71 2.69 3.21
CA ARG A 297 -1.31 1.28 3.07
C ARG A 297 0.16 1.02 3.36
N ARG A 298 1.05 2.01 3.20
CA ARG A 298 2.47 1.86 3.54
C ARG A 298 2.63 1.58 5.03
N ALA A 299 3.42 0.56 5.38
CA ALA A 299 3.86 0.35 6.75
C ALA A 299 4.83 1.49 7.18
N GLN A 300 5.01 1.69 8.48
CA GLN A 300 6.11 2.50 8.97
C GLN A 300 7.44 1.83 8.60
N VAL A 301 8.41 2.62 8.20
CA VAL A 301 9.80 2.14 8.00
C VAL A 301 10.32 1.62 9.35
N LYS A 302 10.86 0.41 9.34
CA LYS A 302 11.44 -0.17 10.55
C LYS A 302 12.70 0.61 10.94
N MET A 303 12.64 1.32 12.06
CA MET A 303 13.69 2.20 12.55
C MET A 303 14.15 1.78 13.95
N THR A 304 15.43 1.94 14.24
CA THR A 304 16.02 1.68 15.55
C THR A 304 16.60 2.96 16.13
N LEU A 305 16.21 3.31 17.36
CA LEU A 305 16.80 4.44 18.09
C LEU A 305 18.23 4.08 18.53
N LYS A 306 19.19 4.91 18.14
CA LYS A 306 20.61 4.76 18.49
C LYS A 306 20.96 5.52 19.78
N PRO A 307 22.09 5.17 20.45
CA PRO A 307 22.51 5.83 21.68
C PRO A 307 22.73 7.35 21.58
N ASP A 308 22.96 7.87 20.37
CA ASP A 308 23.11 9.31 20.08
C ASP A 308 21.78 10.01 19.76
N ASN A 309 20.65 9.34 20.05
CA ASN A 309 19.30 9.82 19.79
C ASN A 309 18.97 10.07 18.30
N TYR A 310 19.60 9.32 17.40
CA TYR A 310 19.20 9.25 15.99
C TYR A 310 18.41 7.98 15.73
N TRP A 311 17.43 8.07 14.84
CA TRP A 311 16.73 6.93 14.28
C TRP A 311 17.46 6.42 13.03
N GLN A 312 17.72 5.12 12.97
CA GLN A 312 18.38 4.47 11.83
C GLN A 312 17.49 3.38 11.26
N PRO A 313 17.25 3.36 9.93
CA PRO A 313 16.56 2.26 9.27
C PRO A 313 17.25 0.92 9.50
N ASP A 314 16.45 -0.13 9.71
CA ASP A 314 16.94 -1.50 9.76
C ASP A 314 17.62 -1.88 8.42
N SER A 315 18.61 -2.78 8.46
CA SER A 315 19.34 -3.21 7.26
C SER A 315 18.44 -3.82 6.19
N SER A 316 17.31 -4.43 6.60
CA SER A 316 16.33 -5.03 5.68
C SER A 316 15.50 -4.03 4.88
N VAL A 317 15.53 -2.75 5.24
CA VAL A 317 14.82 -1.66 4.56
C VAL A 317 15.74 -0.50 4.19
N THR A 318 17.05 -0.74 4.21
CA THR A 318 18.06 0.24 3.79
C THR A 318 17.98 0.45 2.27
N ILE A 319 17.97 1.72 1.87
CA ILE A 319 17.79 2.10 0.47
C ILE A 319 19.00 1.74 -0.39
N GLU A 320 18.71 1.37 -1.63
CA GLU A 320 19.65 1.22 -2.73
C GLU A 320 19.61 2.44 -3.66
N ASN A 321 20.36 2.42 -4.76
CA ASN A 321 20.27 3.46 -5.78
C ASN A 321 18.83 3.60 -6.27
N TYR A 322 18.32 4.83 -6.23
CA TYR A 322 16.98 5.18 -6.72
C TYR A 322 15.81 4.54 -5.96
N GLY A 323 16.09 3.65 -4.99
CA GLY A 323 15.13 3.21 -3.99
C GLY A 323 14.84 4.30 -2.96
N TYR A 324 13.76 4.17 -2.18
CA TYR A 324 13.38 5.19 -1.23
C TYR A 324 12.62 4.67 -0.01
N ASN A 325 12.67 5.43 1.08
CA ASN A 325 11.89 5.24 2.29
C ASN A 325 10.88 6.37 2.48
N CYS A 326 9.65 6.03 2.89
CA CYS A 326 8.64 6.97 3.36
C CYS A 326 8.46 6.81 4.87
N ILE A 327 9.11 7.64 5.66
CA ILE A 327 9.07 7.61 7.13
C ILE A 327 7.87 8.43 7.60
N LYS A 328 6.89 7.77 8.24
CA LYS A 328 5.73 8.45 8.80
C LYS A 328 6.12 9.22 10.05
N LEU A 329 5.67 10.46 10.15
CA LEU A 329 5.93 11.35 11.27
C LEU A 329 4.63 11.80 11.94
N ASN A 330 4.71 12.26 13.19
CA ASN A 330 3.62 12.93 13.85
C ASN A 330 3.43 14.32 13.22
N PRO A 331 2.27 14.64 12.64
CA PRO A 331 2.00 15.99 12.19
C PRO A 331 1.91 16.92 13.40
N PRO A 332 2.48 18.14 13.37
CA PRO A 332 2.31 19.12 14.43
C PRO A 332 0.85 19.62 14.47
N ALA A 333 0.37 19.97 15.67
CA ALA A 333 -1.00 20.42 15.90
C ALA A 333 -1.35 21.79 15.25
N SER A 334 -0.34 22.57 14.89
CA SER A 334 -0.47 23.87 14.21
C SER A 334 0.74 24.10 13.32
N ALA A 335 0.71 25.17 12.52
CA ALA A 335 1.83 25.54 11.67
C ALA A 335 3.14 25.63 12.50
N THR A 336 4.11 24.83 12.11
CA THR A 336 5.34 24.60 12.89
C THR A 336 6.53 24.37 11.97
N ILE A 337 7.69 24.89 12.32
CA ILE A 337 8.94 24.53 11.66
C ILE A 337 9.40 23.17 12.21
N VAL A 338 9.31 22.13 11.37
CA VAL A 338 9.90 20.82 11.66
C VAL A 338 11.30 20.77 11.06
N THR A 339 12.24 20.09 11.74
CA THR A 339 13.63 20.03 11.28
C THR A 339 14.13 18.60 11.38
N VAL A 340 15.03 18.22 10.48
CA VAL A 340 15.76 16.95 10.51
C VAL A 340 17.25 17.19 10.46
N ASP A 341 18.00 16.57 11.39
CA ASP A 341 19.43 16.35 11.29
C ASP A 341 19.64 15.01 10.56
N PHE A 342 20.33 15.05 9.45
CA PHE A 342 20.57 13.89 8.59
C PHE A 342 22.06 13.54 8.60
N LYS A 343 22.38 12.23 8.77
CA LYS A 343 23.74 11.70 8.65
C LYS A 343 23.75 10.53 7.67
N GLY A 344 24.55 10.61 6.61
CA GLY A 344 24.88 9.49 5.76
C GLY A 344 25.79 8.51 6.52
N LEU A 345 25.69 7.22 6.19
CA LEU A 345 26.45 6.15 6.83
C LEU A 345 26.97 5.13 5.79
N ALA A 346 27.23 5.55 4.56
CA ALA A 346 27.76 4.66 3.52
C ALA A 346 29.02 3.94 4.00
N GLY A 347 29.05 2.62 3.84
CA GLY A 347 30.16 1.78 4.30
C GLY A 347 30.16 1.42 5.78
N GLU A 348 29.07 1.73 6.53
CA GLU A 348 28.94 1.33 7.93
C GLU A 348 28.96 -0.21 8.08
N ALA A 349 29.57 -0.69 9.16
CA ALA A 349 29.66 -2.13 9.45
C ALA A 349 28.24 -2.76 9.56
N GLY A 350 28.05 -3.91 8.91
CA GLY A 350 26.77 -4.60 8.86
C GLY A 350 25.90 -4.24 7.64
N TYR A 351 26.37 -3.35 6.78
CA TYR A 351 25.76 -3.02 5.49
C TYR A 351 26.70 -3.35 4.32
N ARG A 352 26.13 -3.50 3.13
CA ARG A 352 26.90 -3.72 1.91
C ARG A 352 27.68 -2.44 1.55
N ALA A 353 28.99 -2.57 1.36
CA ALA A 353 29.91 -1.44 1.21
C ALA A 353 30.44 -1.29 -0.23
N LEU A 354 29.53 -1.30 -1.21
CA LEU A 354 29.86 -1.13 -2.63
C LEU A 354 29.88 0.36 -3.01
N ASN A 355 30.89 0.77 -3.78
CA ASN A 355 31.00 2.14 -4.33
C ASN A 355 30.75 3.25 -3.29
N VAL A 356 31.23 3.07 -2.06
CA VAL A 356 30.95 3.95 -0.91
C VAL A 356 31.29 5.42 -1.21
N ASP A 357 32.35 5.68 -1.96
CA ASP A 357 32.78 7.00 -2.40
C ASP A 357 31.76 7.73 -3.29
N LYS A 358 30.82 7.00 -3.87
CA LYS A 358 29.77 7.52 -4.74
C LYS A 358 28.41 7.64 -4.04
N GLY A 359 28.35 7.31 -2.76
CA GLY A 359 27.13 7.38 -1.96
C GLY A 359 26.51 8.76 -1.94
N GLY A 360 25.18 8.81 -1.97
CA GLY A 360 24.44 10.04 -1.92
C GLY A 360 22.96 9.83 -1.60
N TRP A 361 22.33 10.88 -1.12
CA TRP A 361 20.92 10.89 -0.72
C TRP A 361 20.25 12.16 -1.19
N ARG A 362 18.93 12.04 -1.45
CA ARG A 362 17.98 13.16 -1.49
C ARG A 362 16.93 12.92 -0.44
N PHE A 363 16.51 13.97 0.26
CA PHE A 363 15.51 13.86 1.30
C PHE A 363 14.70 15.13 1.48
N GLY A 364 13.54 15.01 2.12
CA GLY A 364 12.67 16.13 2.42
C GLY A 364 11.35 15.68 3.02
N PHE A 365 10.48 16.64 3.29
CA PHE A 365 9.17 16.39 3.91
C PHE A 365 8.04 16.48 2.89
N VAL A 366 7.01 15.69 3.14
CA VAL A 366 5.73 15.72 2.42
C VAL A 366 4.62 15.85 3.45
N ALA A 367 3.81 16.90 3.33
CA ALA A 367 2.62 17.11 4.15
C ALA A 367 1.36 16.92 3.30
N LEU A 368 0.39 16.20 3.85
CA LEU A 368 -0.97 16.10 3.34
C LEU A 368 -1.88 16.87 4.30
N LEU A 369 -2.59 17.87 3.80
CA LEU A 369 -3.51 18.69 4.58
C LEU A 369 -4.91 18.06 4.61
N GLU A 370 -5.73 18.48 5.57
CA GLU A 370 -7.12 18.02 5.74
C GLU A 370 -7.99 18.21 4.50
N ASP A 371 -7.73 19.26 3.69
CA ASP A 371 -8.43 19.53 2.43
C ASP A 371 -7.90 18.71 1.24
N GLY A 372 -6.91 17.83 1.49
CA GLY A 372 -6.27 17.00 0.47
C GLY A 372 -5.15 17.72 -0.29
N THR A 373 -4.76 18.94 0.06
CA THR A 373 -3.60 19.63 -0.51
C THR A 373 -2.30 18.93 -0.10
N ARG A 374 -1.35 18.81 -1.04
CA ARG A 374 0.00 18.28 -0.78
C ARG A 374 0.99 19.43 -0.78
N VAL A 375 1.83 19.48 0.26
CA VAL A 375 2.90 20.48 0.38
C VAL A 375 4.22 19.74 0.51
N TYR A 376 5.18 20.13 -0.34
CA TYR A 376 6.51 19.53 -0.42
C TYR A 376 7.54 20.51 0.11
N SER A 377 8.50 20.06 0.89
CA SER A 377 9.66 20.85 1.27
C SER A 377 10.60 21.07 0.08
N ASN A 378 11.58 21.93 0.24
CA ASN A 378 12.78 21.88 -0.59
C ASN A 378 13.46 20.50 -0.46
N THR A 379 14.27 20.15 -1.46
CA THR A 379 15.03 18.89 -1.46
C THR A 379 16.36 19.08 -0.76
N GLY A 380 16.58 18.32 0.31
CA GLY A 380 17.89 18.18 0.95
C GLY A 380 18.81 17.28 0.10
N THR A 381 20.07 17.63 0.07
CA THR A 381 21.12 16.87 -0.65
C THR A 381 22.24 16.52 0.32
N ALA A 382 22.63 15.25 0.33
CA ALA A 382 23.75 14.75 1.13
C ALA A 382 24.56 13.78 0.25
N ASN A 383 25.86 14.04 0.11
CA ASN A 383 26.75 13.21 -0.72
C ASN A 383 28.04 12.91 0.05
N VAL A 384 28.57 11.70 -0.09
CA VAL A 384 29.89 11.33 0.40
C VAL A 384 30.94 12.20 -0.33
N GLN A 385 31.85 12.78 0.42
CA GLN A 385 32.95 13.59 -0.13
C GLN A 385 34.27 13.13 0.48
N ASN A 386 35.25 12.81 -0.36
CA ASN A 386 36.56 12.32 0.08
C ASN A 386 36.46 11.15 1.07
N ASN A 387 35.54 10.23 0.85
CA ASN A 387 35.20 9.12 1.76
C ASN A 387 34.67 9.54 3.15
N ILE A 388 34.21 10.77 3.28
CA ILE A 388 33.58 11.27 4.50
C ILE A 388 32.06 11.29 4.28
N ASN A 389 31.34 10.65 5.18
CA ASN A 389 29.89 10.66 5.19
C ASN A 389 29.35 12.07 5.53
N PRO A 390 28.30 12.53 4.86
CA PRO A 390 27.74 13.86 5.06
C PRO A 390 26.93 13.95 6.35
N GLU A 391 27.00 15.11 6.98
CA GLU A 391 26.07 15.55 8.02
C GLU A 391 25.44 16.86 7.60
N THR A 392 24.12 16.99 7.68
CA THR A 392 23.41 18.20 7.27
C THR A 392 22.06 18.32 7.99
N THR A 393 21.56 19.54 8.07
CA THR A 393 20.27 19.85 8.71
C THR A 393 19.34 20.50 7.70
N MET A 394 18.06 20.15 7.72
CA MET A 394 17.05 20.75 6.86
C MET A 394 15.78 21.04 7.66
N SER A 395 15.16 22.19 7.41
CA SER A 395 13.90 22.62 8.01
C SER A 395 12.79 22.73 6.97
N PHE A 396 11.56 22.48 7.42
CA PHE A 396 10.33 22.61 6.64
C PHE A 396 9.26 23.36 7.44
N ASN A 397 8.70 24.38 6.83
CA ASN A 397 7.52 25.06 7.39
C ASN A 397 6.30 24.19 7.16
N CYS A 398 6.04 23.26 8.10
CA CYS A 398 4.86 22.40 8.05
C CYS A 398 3.61 23.30 8.20
N PRO A 399 2.69 23.28 7.24
CA PRO A 399 1.50 24.12 7.28
C PRO A 399 0.56 23.77 8.44
N ASP A 400 -0.33 24.68 8.75
CA ASP A 400 -1.51 24.41 9.59
C ASP A 400 -2.39 23.34 8.94
N LYS A 401 -3.18 22.62 9.77
CA LYS A 401 -4.10 21.55 9.30
C LYS A 401 -3.38 20.42 8.56
N CYS A 402 -2.14 20.13 8.92
CA CYS A 402 -1.41 18.97 8.43
C CYS A 402 -2.04 17.69 9.03
N GLU A 403 -2.73 16.91 8.21
CA GLU A 403 -3.32 15.62 8.62
C GLU A 403 -2.26 14.52 8.71
N LYS A 404 -1.32 14.52 7.75
CA LYS A 404 -0.25 13.50 7.69
C LYS A 404 1.06 14.14 7.26
N LEU A 405 2.14 13.69 7.89
CA LEU A 405 3.50 14.15 7.62
C LEU A 405 4.42 12.96 7.36
N TRP A 406 5.27 13.07 6.36
CA TRP A 406 6.32 12.09 6.09
C TRP A 406 7.66 12.79 5.86
N MET A 407 8.74 12.08 6.22
CA MET A 407 10.05 12.32 5.64
C MET A 407 10.30 11.26 4.56
N VAL A 408 10.72 11.70 3.39
CA VAL A 408 11.09 10.83 2.27
C VAL A 408 12.59 10.91 2.07
N VAL A 409 13.23 9.75 1.93
CA VAL A 409 14.68 9.65 1.66
C VAL A 409 14.87 8.73 0.48
N SER A 410 15.59 9.16 -0.56
CA SER A 410 15.93 8.33 -1.71
C SER A 410 17.44 8.16 -1.87
N GLY A 411 17.86 7.00 -2.36
CA GLY A 411 19.23 6.74 -2.81
C GLY A 411 19.54 7.58 -4.06
N ALA A 412 20.61 8.37 -4.02
CA ALA A 412 20.94 9.35 -5.04
C ALA A 412 22.45 9.31 -5.34
N PRO A 413 22.96 8.26 -6.02
CA PRO A 413 24.37 8.08 -6.26
C PRO A 413 24.96 9.25 -7.07
N GLN A 414 26.20 9.62 -6.80
CA GLN A 414 26.88 10.73 -7.52
C GLN A 414 27.24 10.34 -8.96
N GLN A 415 27.26 9.05 -9.25
CA GLN A 415 27.47 8.49 -10.57
C GLN A 415 26.52 7.31 -10.75
N HIS A 416 25.97 7.17 -11.96
CA HIS A 416 25.18 5.97 -12.30
C HIS A 416 26.11 4.81 -12.66
N TRP A 417 25.72 3.60 -12.26
CA TRP A 417 26.19 2.31 -12.79
C TRP A 417 25.01 1.38 -12.95
N ARG A 418 25.13 0.44 -13.86
CA ARG A 418 24.06 -0.51 -14.14
C ARG A 418 23.91 -1.48 -13.00
N HIS A 419 22.69 -1.71 -12.61
CA HIS A 419 22.33 -2.74 -11.63
C HIS A 419 22.62 -4.13 -12.21
N ALA A 420 23.29 -4.99 -11.47
CA ALA A 420 23.48 -6.39 -11.86
C ALA A 420 22.13 -7.13 -11.77
N TRP A 421 21.85 -7.97 -12.74
CA TRP A 421 20.62 -8.74 -12.77
C TRP A 421 20.96 -10.22 -12.67
N ASP A 422 21.19 -10.72 -11.46
CA ASP A 422 21.78 -12.01 -11.19
C ASP A 422 21.25 -12.74 -9.94
N ASP A 423 20.15 -12.26 -9.34
CA ASP A 423 19.55 -12.77 -8.09
C ASP A 423 20.56 -12.81 -6.91
N ASN A 424 21.60 -11.97 -6.93
CA ASN A 424 22.66 -11.91 -5.92
C ASN A 424 22.74 -10.54 -5.24
N ASN A 425 21.97 -10.33 -4.21
CA ASN A 425 21.94 -9.05 -3.49
C ASN A 425 23.29 -8.66 -2.85
N SER A 426 24.31 -9.53 -2.84
CA SER A 426 25.61 -9.20 -2.22
C SER A 426 26.43 -8.19 -3.03
N ASN A 427 26.15 -8.05 -4.32
CA ASN A 427 26.80 -7.12 -5.23
C ASN A 427 25.97 -5.84 -5.50
N ASP A 428 24.85 -5.67 -4.78
CA ASP A 428 24.09 -4.44 -4.77
C ASP A 428 24.62 -3.49 -3.69
N GLU A 429 24.49 -2.19 -3.92
CA GLU A 429 24.86 -1.19 -2.94
C GLU A 429 23.80 -1.01 -1.85
N GLN A 430 24.20 -0.44 -0.73
CA GLN A 430 23.30 0.04 0.32
C GLN A 430 23.75 1.41 0.82
N TRP A 431 22.78 2.31 1.00
CA TRP A 431 23.01 3.65 1.51
C TRP A 431 22.35 3.81 2.89
N PRO A 432 22.95 3.26 3.97
CA PRO A 432 22.45 3.47 5.32
C PRO A 432 22.56 4.95 5.70
N TYR A 433 21.64 5.40 6.53
CA TYR A 433 21.58 6.75 7.06
C TYR A 433 20.91 6.74 8.42
N LYS A 434 21.06 7.83 9.18
CA LYS A 434 20.30 8.07 10.40
C LYS A 434 19.79 9.50 10.46
N VAL A 435 18.67 9.68 11.15
CA VAL A 435 17.97 10.96 11.26
C VAL A 435 17.58 11.27 12.70
N LYS A 436 17.57 12.57 13.04
CA LYS A 436 17.02 13.07 14.29
C LYS A 436 16.06 14.19 14.00
N PHE A 437 14.86 14.09 14.56
CA PHE A 437 13.79 15.05 14.31
C PHE A 437 13.71 16.10 15.42
N HIS A 438 13.24 17.30 15.05
CA HIS A 438 12.93 18.41 15.96
C HIS A 438 11.53 18.93 15.62
N ASN A 439 10.71 19.18 16.64
CA ASN A 439 9.29 19.57 16.56
C ASN A 439 8.38 18.54 15.84
N THR A 440 8.86 17.34 15.65
CA THR A 440 8.15 16.13 15.20
C THR A 440 8.96 14.92 15.61
N ASP A 441 8.40 13.72 15.47
CA ASP A 441 9.11 12.44 15.65
C ASP A 441 8.41 11.36 14.81
N LEU A 442 8.91 10.14 14.82
CA LEU A 442 8.24 9.02 14.19
C LEU A 442 6.78 8.93 14.63
N GLN A 443 5.90 8.59 13.71
CA GLN A 443 4.47 8.44 14.00
C GLN A 443 4.28 7.47 15.18
N GLY A 444 3.53 7.92 16.19
CA GLY A 444 3.30 7.16 17.42
C GLY A 444 4.37 7.38 18.52
N ILE A 445 5.46 8.07 18.22
CA ILE A 445 6.44 8.48 19.23
C ILE A 445 6.17 9.95 19.61
N PHE A 446 5.73 10.16 20.83
CA PHE A 446 5.47 11.50 21.35
C PHE A 446 6.54 11.86 22.40
N ASN A 447 7.07 13.07 22.31
CA ASN A 447 7.98 13.64 23.33
C ASN A 447 7.25 14.07 24.62
N THR A 448 5.95 13.76 24.74
CA THR A 448 5.18 13.96 25.96
C THR A 448 5.68 12.95 27.01
N PRO A 449 5.94 13.38 28.26
CA PRO A 449 6.30 12.45 29.34
C PRO A 449 5.22 11.38 29.49
N ILE A 450 5.63 10.12 29.46
CA ILE A 450 4.73 9.00 29.80
C ILE A 450 4.55 8.97 31.32
N LYS A 451 3.38 8.53 31.76
CA LYS A 451 3.03 8.53 33.19
C LYS A 451 2.28 7.26 33.57
N ASP A 452 2.52 6.82 34.80
CA ASP A 452 1.73 5.78 35.43
C ASP A 452 0.35 6.31 35.79
N ILE A 453 -0.69 5.52 35.49
CA ILE A 453 -2.07 5.81 35.89
C ILE A 453 -2.76 4.55 36.39
N THR A 454 -3.87 4.75 37.13
CA THR A 454 -4.76 3.67 37.53
C THR A 454 -6.16 3.97 37.03
N LEU A 455 -6.76 3.00 36.33
CA LEU A 455 -8.14 3.02 35.89
C LEU A 455 -8.94 2.01 36.72
N THR A 456 -10.01 2.44 37.33
CA THR A 456 -10.87 1.60 38.17
C THR A 456 -12.19 1.38 37.49
N TYR A 457 -12.64 0.14 37.45
CA TYR A 457 -13.92 -0.29 36.89
C TYR A 457 -14.73 -0.98 37.96
N ASN A 458 -15.93 -0.47 38.27
CA ASN A 458 -16.84 -1.11 39.19
C ASN A 458 -17.81 -1.98 38.38
N VAL A 459 -17.72 -3.28 38.55
CA VAL A 459 -18.43 -4.30 37.74
C VAL A 459 -19.50 -4.95 38.59
N VAL A 460 -20.73 -4.99 38.08
CA VAL A 460 -21.82 -5.70 38.74
C VAL A 460 -22.24 -6.88 37.86
N MET A 461 -22.29 -8.07 38.44
CA MET A 461 -22.64 -9.32 37.76
C MET A 461 -23.70 -10.06 38.51
N LYS A 462 -24.56 -10.81 37.81
CA LYS A 462 -25.42 -11.81 38.47
C LYS A 462 -24.61 -13.07 38.76
N PRO A 463 -25.02 -13.88 39.79
CA PRO A 463 -24.49 -15.24 39.91
C PRO A 463 -24.65 -15.98 38.59
N ALA A 464 -23.61 -16.61 38.10
CA ALA A 464 -23.62 -17.27 36.79
C ALA A 464 -23.52 -18.78 36.91
N SER A 465 -24.34 -19.53 36.15
CA SER A 465 -24.27 -20.96 36.01
C SER A 465 -23.43 -21.45 34.84
N ASP A 466 -22.88 -20.49 34.07
CA ASP A 466 -22.05 -20.72 32.88
C ASP A 466 -20.87 -19.75 32.85
N TYR A 467 -20.06 -19.79 31.78
CA TYR A 467 -18.88 -18.93 31.56
C TYR A 467 -19.18 -17.61 30.83
N THR A 468 -20.45 -17.20 30.68
CA THR A 468 -20.81 -15.99 29.95
C THR A 468 -20.18 -14.75 30.57
N PRO A 469 -19.31 -14.00 29.85
CA PRO A 469 -18.64 -12.84 30.38
C PRO A 469 -19.45 -11.56 30.20
N ILE A 470 -19.09 -10.55 30.99
CA ILE A 470 -19.41 -9.15 30.70
C ILE A 470 -18.20 -8.55 29.96
N GLN A 471 -18.45 -7.84 28.87
CA GLN A 471 -17.45 -7.09 28.13
C GLN A 471 -17.33 -5.67 28.69
N ILE A 472 -16.12 -5.26 29.01
CA ILE A 472 -15.77 -3.92 29.49
C ILE A 472 -14.90 -3.23 28.46
N VAL A 473 -15.33 -2.06 27.99
CA VAL A 473 -14.53 -1.22 27.11
C VAL A 473 -13.56 -0.43 27.96
N LEU A 474 -12.26 -0.58 27.71
CA LEU A 474 -11.22 0.18 28.40
C LEU A 474 -11.23 1.65 27.97
N ASN A 475 -10.88 2.54 28.88
CA ASN A 475 -10.74 3.97 28.56
C ASN A 475 -9.48 4.20 27.71
N SER A 476 -9.63 3.99 26.39
CA SER A 476 -8.54 4.09 25.44
C SER A 476 -7.91 5.49 25.38
N SER A 477 -8.70 6.54 25.62
CA SER A 477 -8.20 7.93 25.64
C SER A 477 -7.22 8.14 26.80
N SER A 478 -7.57 7.67 28.02
CA SER A 478 -6.68 7.77 29.18
C SER A 478 -5.42 6.92 29.02
N ILE A 479 -5.53 5.75 28.38
CA ILE A 479 -4.36 4.89 28.07
C ILE A 479 -3.46 5.59 27.06
N SER A 480 -4.04 6.15 26.00
CA SER A 480 -3.33 6.92 24.97
C SER A 480 -2.55 8.10 25.58
N GLU A 481 -3.19 8.86 26.44
CA GLU A 481 -2.55 9.97 27.15
C GLU A 481 -1.42 9.51 28.08
N ALA A 482 -1.64 8.42 28.84
CA ALA A 482 -0.63 7.87 29.75
C ALA A 482 0.61 7.36 29.02
N PHE A 483 0.44 6.74 27.88
CA PHE A 483 1.52 6.19 27.07
C PHE A 483 2.07 7.18 26.03
N ALA A 484 1.45 8.37 25.91
CA ALA A 484 1.73 9.31 24.83
C ALA A 484 1.78 8.60 23.46
N CYS A 485 0.78 7.76 23.19
CA CYS A 485 0.69 6.87 22.04
C CYS A 485 -0.75 6.94 21.44
N PRO A 486 -0.94 7.09 20.12
CA PRO A 486 -2.26 7.10 19.54
C PRO A 486 -3.08 5.85 19.89
N VAL A 487 -4.39 6.01 20.03
CA VAL A 487 -5.30 4.90 20.39
C VAL A 487 -5.18 3.74 19.38
N GLU A 488 -5.08 4.03 18.10
CA GLU A 488 -4.95 3.06 17.02
C GLU A 488 -3.64 2.26 17.05
N ASP A 489 -2.62 2.77 17.74
CA ASP A 489 -1.31 2.12 17.84
C ASP A 489 -1.16 1.31 19.14
N ILE A 490 -2.02 1.52 20.14
CA ILE A 490 -1.98 0.76 21.41
C ILE A 490 -2.16 -0.73 21.13
N ALA A 491 -3.18 -1.11 20.37
CA ALA A 491 -3.45 -2.50 20.02
C ALA A 491 -2.31 -3.14 19.22
N LYS A 492 -1.69 -2.38 18.30
CA LYS A 492 -0.57 -2.84 17.48
C LYS A 492 0.72 -3.07 18.28
N ASN A 493 0.91 -2.32 19.35
CA ASN A 493 2.09 -2.42 20.23
C ASN A 493 1.94 -3.48 21.33
N LEU A 494 0.76 -4.04 21.53
CA LEU A 494 0.52 -5.09 22.50
C LEU A 494 1.28 -6.37 22.11
N GLY A 495 2.07 -6.91 23.03
CA GLY A 495 2.98 -8.03 22.77
C GLY A 495 4.31 -7.64 22.11
N ILE A 496 4.51 -6.35 21.76
CA ILE A 496 5.76 -5.79 21.22
C ILE A 496 6.39 -4.87 22.28
N ASN A 497 5.86 -3.65 22.41
CA ASN A 497 6.31 -2.66 23.39
C ASN A 497 5.35 -2.51 24.55
N ILE A 498 4.13 -3.05 24.47
CA ILE A 498 3.14 -3.09 25.55
C ILE A 498 2.98 -4.54 26.01
N THR A 499 3.22 -4.76 27.30
CA THR A 499 3.05 -6.06 27.94
C THR A 499 1.80 -6.02 28.83
N TYR A 500 0.96 -7.07 28.72
CA TYR A 500 -0.20 -7.28 29.58
C TYR A 500 0.09 -8.35 30.63
N PHE A 501 -0.28 -8.09 31.90
CA PHE A 501 -0.06 -9.02 33.01
C PHE A 501 -1.04 -8.78 34.17
N ALA A 502 -1.17 -9.77 35.06
CA ALA A 502 -1.92 -9.63 36.29
C ALA A 502 -1.00 -9.17 37.45
N ILE A 503 -1.61 -8.47 38.41
CA ILE A 503 -0.96 -8.05 39.66
C ILE A 503 -1.67 -8.74 40.83
N ASN A 504 -0.96 -9.59 41.52
CA ASN A 504 -1.48 -10.29 42.70
C ASN A 504 -1.62 -9.35 43.91
N PRO A 505 -2.44 -9.69 44.91
CA PRO A 505 -2.62 -8.86 46.11
C PRO A 505 -1.32 -8.55 46.89
N ASN A 506 -0.33 -9.43 46.80
CA ASN A 506 0.99 -9.24 47.42
C ASN A 506 1.94 -8.36 46.56
N GLY A 507 1.46 -7.83 45.41
CA GLY A 507 2.24 -7.01 44.50
C GLY A 507 3.07 -7.80 43.46
N SER A 508 3.14 -9.12 43.56
CA SER A 508 3.82 -9.93 42.50
C SER A 508 3.07 -9.90 41.21
N VAL A 509 3.79 -9.95 40.10
CA VAL A 509 3.20 -9.93 38.75
C VAL A 509 3.18 -11.33 38.14
N ASN A 510 2.14 -11.61 37.35
CA ASN A 510 2.04 -12.83 36.54
C ASN A 510 1.86 -12.46 35.06
N THR A 511 2.89 -12.73 34.26
CA THR A 511 2.91 -12.49 32.83
C THR A 511 2.42 -13.68 32.01
N THR A 512 2.24 -14.86 32.66
CA THR A 512 1.79 -16.08 32.00
C THR A 512 0.26 -16.12 32.03
N SER A 513 -0.35 -16.14 30.84
CA SER A 513 -1.81 -16.30 30.74
C SER A 513 -2.26 -17.64 31.33
N THR A 514 -3.32 -17.61 32.13
CA THR A 514 -3.97 -18.80 32.67
C THR A 514 -5.40 -18.99 32.15
N ALA A 515 -5.89 -18.07 31.30
CA ALA A 515 -7.16 -18.13 30.60
C ALA A 515 -6.97 -18.57 29.14
N ASN A 516 -8.06 -18.73 28.37
CA ASN A 516 -8.05 -19.19 26.97
C ASN A 516 -7.53 -18.14 25.98
N ALA A 517 -7.67 -16.84 26.33
CA ALA A 517 -7.11 -15.69 25.61
C ALA A 517 -6.06 -15.01 26.50
N PRO A 518 -5.35 -13.97 26.04
CA PRO A 518 -4.49 -13.19 26.93
C PRO A 518 -5.26 -12.73 28.16
N GLY A 519 -5.05 -13.41 29.30
CA GLY A 519 -5.86 -13.21 30.49
C GLY A 519 -5.55 -14.17 31.62
N HIS A 520 -6.28 -14.03 32.73
CA HIS A 520 -5.96 -14.75 33.96
C HIS A 520 -7.20 -15.22 34.69
N TRP A 521 -7.09 -16.38 35.34
CA TRP A 521 -8.00 -16.84 36.38
C TRP A 521 -7.55 -16.32 37.74
N PHE A 522 -8.53 -16.03 38.58
CA PHE A 522 -8.31 -15.51 39.95
C PHE A 522 -9.13 -16.30 40.96
N ASN A 523 -8.56 -16.50 42.12
CA ASN A 523 -9.29 -17.03 43.26
C ASN A 523 -10.12 -15.92 43.99
N ASN A 524 -10.81 -16.24 45.05
CA ASN A 524 -11.66 -15.31 45.81
C ASN A 524 -10.87 -14.14 46.45
N ALA A 525 -9.55 -14.25 46.64
CA ALA A 525 -8.70 -13.20 47.15
C ALA A 525 -8.08 -12.32 46.08
N GLY A 526 -8.38 -12.56 44.78
CA GLY A 526 -7.80 -11.85 43.65
C GLY A 526 -6.37 -12.28 43.26
N GLN A 527 -5.93 -13.44 43.75
CA GLN A 527 -4.66 -14.07 43.41
C GLN A 527 -4.82 -14.83 42.11
N THR A 528 -3.85 -14.68 41.18
CA THR A 528 -3.84 -15.48 39.93
C THR A 528 -3.69 -16.97 40.21
N ILE A 529 -4.44 -17.78 39.49
CA ILE A 529 -4.51 -19.23 39.67
C ILE A 529 -4.73 -19.92 38.34
N ALA A 530 -4.41 -21.19 38.23
CA ALA A 530 -4.84 -22.00 37.11
C ALA A 530 -6.35 -22.27 37.16
N TRP A 531 -6.96 -22.55 36.03
CA TRP A 531 -8.34 -23.03 35.98
C TRP A 531 -8.53 -24.27 36.84
N GLY A 532 -9.56 -24.28 37.66
CA GLY A 532 -9.84 -25.38 38.55
C GLY A 532 -10.76 -25.00 39.70
N ASN A 533 -10.80 -25.87 40.72
CA ASN A 533 -11.77 -25.79 41.86
C ASN A 533 -11.64 -24.52 42.73
N ASP A 534 -10.54 -23.84 42.70
CA ASP A 534 -10.34 -22.61 43.51
C ASP A 534 -10.48 -21.34 42.67
N ALA A 535 -10.81 -21.46 41.36
CA ALA A 535 -11.06 -20.33 40.48
C ALA A 535 -12.47 -19.75 40.71
N TYR A 536 -12.56 -18.41 40.74
CA TYR A 536 -13.84 -17.68 40.90
C TYR A 536 -14.11 -16.74 39.73
N ILE A 537 -13.11 -15.95 39.34
CA ILE A 537 -13.25 -14.92 38.32
C ILE A 537 -12.17 -15.13 37.25
N TYR A 538 -12.49 -14.89 36.02
CA TYR A 538 -11.50 -14.75 34.94
C TYR A 538 -11.63 -13.43 34.23
N SER A 539 -10.55 -13.00 33.62
CA SER A 539 -10.52 -11.87 32.68
C SER A 539 -9.72 -12.22 31.44
N GLU A 540 -10.17 -11.73 30.28
CA GLU A 540 -9.53 -11.96 28.99
C GLU A 540 -9.50 -10.66 28.20
N LEU A 541 -8.31 -10.24 27.78
CA LEU A 541 -8.11 -9.04 26.99
C LEU A 541 -8.33 -9.34 25.51
N ASN A 542 -9.21 -8.57 24.88
CA ASN A 542 -9.28 -8.51 23.42
C ASN A 542 -8.34 -7.39 22.93
N ILE A 543 -7.26 -7.83 22.34
CA ILE A 543 -6.16 -6.98 21.84
C ILE A 543 -6.61 -6.00 20.75
N ASN A 544 -7.56 -6.42 19.90
CA ASN A 544 -7.95 -5.64 18.71
C ASN A 544 -8.94 -4.52 19.05
N THR A 545 -9.69 -4.66 20.13
CA THR A 545 -10.78 -3.75 20.50
C THR A 545 -10.53 -2.99 21.80
N LEU A 546 -9.44 -3.29 22.52
CA LEU A 546 -9.16 -2.76 23.88
C LEU A 546 -10.35 -2.98 24.81
N THR A 547 -10.90 -4.20 24.78
CA THR A 547 -11.95 -4.62 25.70
C THR A 547 -11.47 -5.76 26.59
N ILE A 548 -12.01 -5.85 27.80
CA ILE A 548 -11.77 -6.97 28.71
C ILE A 548 -13.08 -7.69 28.97
N ASN A 549 -13.10 -8.99 28.74
CA ASN A 549 -14.16 -9.87 29.16
C ASN A 549 -13.90 -10.33 30.58
N ILE A 550 -14.86 -10.11 31.51
CA ILE A 550 -14.81 -10.61 32.87
C ILE A 550 -15.96 -11.60 33.06
N GLY A 551 -15.64 -12.81 33.46
CA GLY A 551 -16.62 -13.86 33.74
C GLY A 551 -16.34 -14.60 35.03
N GLN A 552 -17.25 -15.49 35.38
CA GLN A 552 -17.24 -16.29 36.64
C GLN A 552 -16.96 -17.75 36.33
N TYR A 553 -16.40 -18.45 37.31
CA TYR A 553 -16.46 -19.91 37.32
C TYR A 553 -17.93 -20.34 37.65
N PRO A 554 -18.54 -21.25 36.85
CA PRO A 554 -19.94 -21.59 36.98
C PRO A 554 -20.34 -22.01 38.40
N SER A 555 -21.47 -21.44 38.89
CA SER A 555 -22.07 -21.74 40.17
C SER A 555 -21.15 -21.56 41.41
N ARG A 556 -20.09 -20.79 41.28
CA ARG A 556 -19.13 -20.57 42.36
C ARG A 556 -19.46 -19.32 43.18
N SER A 557 -19.74 -18.21 42.50
CA SER A 557 -20.07 -16.95 43.15
C SER A 557 -21.53 -16.86 43.58
N LYS A 558 -21.81 -16.18 44.67
CA LYS A 558 -23.16 -16.03 45.25
C LYS A 558 -23.50 -14.54 45.39
N ASP A 559 -24.80 -14.28 45.54
CA ASP A 559 -25.27 -12.92 45.87
C ASP A 559 -24.55 -12.34 47.08
N GLY A 560 -24.06 -11.11 46.98
CA GLY A 560 -23.27 -10.40 47.96
C GLY A 560 -21.77 -10.59 47.91
N ASP A 561 -21.25 -11.54 47.12
CA ASP A 561 -19.81 -11.75 46.99
C ASP A 561 -19.14 -10.54 46.30
N GLN A 562 -17.92 -10.24 46.73
CA GLN A 562 -17.11 -9.15 46.20
C GLN A 562 -15.69 -9.63 45.88
N TYR A 563 -15.19 -9.21 44.72
CA TYR A 563 -13.83 -9.53 44.26
C TYR A 563 -13.11 -8.26 43.82
N THR A 564 -11.84 -8.17 44.04
CA THR A 564 -10.97 -7.15 43.43
C THR A 564 -9.85 -7.86 42.68
N ILE A 565 -9.79 -7.68 41.37
CA ILE A 565 -8.69 -8.18 40.56
C ILE A 565 -7.94 -7.00 39.92
N LYS A 566 -6.62 -7.16 39.78
CA LYS A 566 -5.75 -6.14 39.19
C LYS A 566 -4.95 -6.71 38.02
N GLN A 567 -4.86 -5.92 36.99
CA GLN A 567 -4.06 -6.20 35.84
C GLN A 567 -3.37 -4.91 35.37
N ALA A 568 -2.43 -5.01 34.44
CA ALA A 568 -1.76 -3.83 33.93
C ALA A 568 -1.36 -4.00 32.45
N LEU A 569 -1.33 -2.86 31.78
CA LEU A 569 -0.61 -2.66 30.52
C LEU A 569 0.66 -1.88 30.87
N LYS A 570 1.83 -2.41 30.52
CA LYS A 570 3.11 -1.70 30.70
C LYS A 570 3.69 -1.39 29.32
N TYR A 571 3.83 -0.12 29.03
CA TYR A 571 4.50 0.37 27.85
C TYR A 571 5.97 0.64 28.13
N THR A 572 6.85 0.04 27.34
CA THR A 572 8.29 0.24 27.37
C THR A 572 8.69 1.08 26.18
N LYS A 573 8.88 2.39 26.39
CA LYS A 573 9.25 3.35 25.35
C LYS A 573 10.74 3.24 24.99
N SER A 574 11.58 2.99 25.99
CA SER A 574 13.03 2.79 25.84
C SER A 574 13.57 1.90 26.97
N ALA A 575 14.87 1.60 26.96
CA ALA A 575 15.53 0.86 28.03
C ALA A 575 15.42 1.55 29.40
N THR A 576 15.21 2.87 29.46
CA THR A 576 15.16 3.69 30.66
C THR A 576 13.81 4.34 30.93
N GLU A 577 12.87 4.24 30.00
CA GLU A 577 11.58 4.93 30.07
C GLU A 577 10.43 3.95 29.88
N SER A 578 9.61 3.77 30.88
CA SER A 578 8.40 2.94 30.81
C SER A 578 7.28 3.55 31.63
N ALA A 579 6.03 3.29 31.27
CA ALA A 579 4.84 3.68 32.03
C ALA A 579 3.88 2.49 32.14
N GLN A 580 3.07 2.50 33.21
CA GLN A 580 2.11 1.45 33.52
C GLN A 580 0.71 2.03 33.72
N VAL A 581 -0.25 1.43 32.99
CA VAL A 581 -1.66 1.64 33.26
C VAL A 581 -2.17 0.44 34.06
N THR A 582 -2.47 0.67 35.33
CA THR A 582 -3.03 -0.35 36.25
C THR A 582 -4.56 -0.34 36.05
N LEU A 583 -5.13 -1.51 35.80
CA LEU A 583 -6.55 -1.75 35.65
C LEU A 583 -7.05 -2.45 36.93
N VAL A 584 -7.92 -1.80 37.67
CA VAL A 584 -8.54 -2.35 38.88
C VAL A 584 -9.99 -2.64 38.59
N PHE A 585 -10.41 -3.88 38.80
CA PHE A 585 -11.81 -4.30 38.64
C PHE A 585 -12.37 -4.67 40.01
N ASN A 586 -13.27 -3.84 40.53
CA ASN A 586 -14.06 -4.14 41.73
C ASN A 586 -15.36 -4.81 41.28
N ILE A 587 -15.47 -6.11 41.51
CA ILE A 587 -16.55 -6.95 41.02
C ILE A 587 -17.51 -7.23 42.16
N ARG A 588 -18.78 -6.95 42.00
CA ARG A 588 -19.84 -7.28 42.96
C ARG A 588 -20.86 -8.23 42.30
N ILE A 589 -21.14 -9.30 42.98
CA ILE A 589 -22.18 -10.28 42.57
C ILE A 589 -23.49 -9.87 43.20
N GLN A 590 -24.54 -9.68 42.39
CA GLN A 590 -25.84 -9.23 42.88
C GLN A 590 -26.98 -9.73 41.99
N GLU A 591 -28.01 -10.35 42.60
CA GLU A 591 -29.04 -11.10 41.86
C GLU A 591 -30.03 -10.18 41.12
N ASP A 592 -30.38 -9.03 41.68
CA ASP A 592 -31.45 -8.14 41.19
C ASP A 592 -30.95 -6.93 40.38
N VAL A 593 -29.89 -7.10 39.59
CA VAL A 593 -29.33 -6.00 38.78
C VAL A 593 -29.23 -6.35 37.29
N VAL A 594 -29.10 -5.30 36.46
CA VAL A 594 -28.61 -5.46 35.09
C VAL A 594 -27.08 -5.58 35.16
N ALA A 595 -26.55 -6.72 34.73
CA ALA A 595 -25.12 -6.94 34.71
C ALA A 595 -24.40 -5.93 33.82
N GLY A 596 -23.30 -5.33 34.31
CA GLY A 596 -22.56 -4.33 33.56
C GLY A 596 -21.50 -3.61 34.41
N VAL A 597 -20.92 -2.56 33.86
CA VAL A 597 -20.05 -1.65 34.62
C VAL A 597 -20.91 -0.64 35.37
N ALA A 598 -20.83 -0.62 36.70
CA ALA A 598 -21.54 0.40 37.48
C ALA A 598 -20.92 1.79 37.19
N PRO A 599 -21.74 2.83 37.02
CA PRO A 599 -21.21 4.18 36.89
C PRO A 599 -20.35 4.54 38.10
N ASP A 600 -19.20 5.11 37.85
CA ASP A 600 -18.31 5.59 38.92
C ASP A 600 -18.99 6.76 39.64
N LEU A 601 -19.19 6.64 40.96
CA LEU A 601 -19.82 7.68 41.79
C LEU A 601 -18.99 8.97 41.91
N ALA A 602 -17.77 8.97 41.37
CA ALA A 602 -16.85 10.09 41.35
C ALA A 602 -16.77 10.85 40.00
N ASP A 603 -17.51 10.43 39.01
CA ASP A 603 -17.45 11.07 37.69
C ASP A 603 -18.46 12.22 37.59
N ASN A 604 -17.98 13.45 37.73
CA ASN A 604 -18.72 14.70 37.47
C ASN A 604 -19.07 14.89 35.98
N ARG A 605 -19.12 13.85 35.17
CA ARG A 605 -19.50 13.95 33.76
C ARG A 605 -21.01 14.09 33.62
N LEU A 606 -21.38 15.06 32.83
CA LEU A 606 -22.76 15.30 32.48
C LEU A 606 -23.37 14.05 31.81
N LYS A 607 -24.43 13.50 32.38
CA LYS A 607 -25.17 12.37 31.83
C LYS A 607 -26.34 12.84 31.01
N VAL A 608 -26.44 12.38 29.76
CA VAL A 608 -27.58 12.62 28.88
C VAL A 608 -28.32 11.29 28.66
N TYR A 609 -29.59 11.25 29.03
CA TYR A 609 -30.39 10.02 28.96
C TYR A 609 -31.86 10.30 28.58
N PRO A 610 -32.54 9.33 27.93
CA PRO A 610 -32.04 8.11 27.33
C PRO A 610 -31.18 8.40 26.07
N ASN A 611 -30.18 7.58 25.83
CA ASN A 611 -29.39 7.63 24.61
C ASN A 611 -28.93 6.21 24.26
N PRO A 612 -29.48 5.56 23.19
CA PRO A 612 -30.39 6.10 22.17
C PRO A 612 -31.73 6.61 22.70
N THR A 613 -32.41 7.44 21.88
CA THR A 613 -33.70 8.07 22.24
C THR A 613 -34.70 8.01 21.09
N THR A 614 -35.99 7.88 21.43
CA THR A 614 -37.11 8.08 20.49
C THR A 614 -37.57 9.54 20.41
N GLY A 615 -37.06 10.42 21.28
CA GLY A 615 -37.43 11.83 21.27
C GLY A 615 -36.78 12.65 22.38
N LEU A 616 -37.27 12.56 23.61
CA LEU A 616 -36.83 13.43 24.71
C LEU A 616 -35.57 12.89 25.37
N ILE A 617 -34.53 13.72 25.46
CA ILE A 617 -33.31 13.47 26.28
C ILE A 617 -33.22 14.46 27.41
N LYS A 618 -32.57 14.08 28.53
CA LYS A 618 -32.46 14.88 29.75
C LYS A 618 -31.04 14.81 30.32
N TRP A 619 -30.73 15.80 31.17
CA TRP A 619 -29.50 15.85 32.00
C TRP A 619 -29.77 16.50 33.35
N ASP A 620 -28.84 16.34 34.29
CA ASP A 620 -29.11 16.52 35.71
C ASP A 620 -29.24 17.99 36.19
N SER A 621 -28.77 18.99 35.43
CA SER A 621 -28.83 20.40 35.81
C SER A 621 -28.98 21.30 34.59
N ARG A 622 -29.56 22.49 34.80
CA ARG A 622 -29.76 23.47 33.74
C ARG A 622 -28.40 23.96 33.23
N GLN A 623 -28.17 23.81 31.90
CA GLN A 623 -26.93 24.10 31.22
C GLN A 623 -27.19 24.73 29.87
N ASP A 624 -26.24 25.52 29.37
CA ASP A 624 -26.22 25.94 27.98
C ASP A 624 -25.85 24.76 27.09
N TRP A 625 -26.65 24.58 26.02
CA TRP A 625 -26.46 23.49 25.11
C TRP A 625 -26.63 23.90 23.65
N GLN A 626 -25.97 23.18 22.74
CA GLN A 626 -26.09 23.29 21.28
C GLN A 626 -26.21 21.90 20.67
N LEU A 627 -27.14 21.73 19.74
CA LEU A 627 -27.34 20.52 18.96
C LEU A 627 -26.82 20.70 17.53
N PHE A 628 -26.07 19.78 17.04
CA PHE A 628 -25.53 19.74 15.68
C PHE A 628 -25.97 18.47 14.95
N ASP A 629 -26.06 18.52 13.63
CA ASP A 629 -26.16 17.32 12.79
C ASP A 629 -24.81 16.59 12.67
N ALA A 630 -24.84 15.46 11.97
CA ALA A 630 -23.61 14.65 11.75
C ALA A 630 -22.56 15.38 10.89
N TYR A 631 -22.90 16.47 10.24
CA TYR A 631 -22.03 17.30 9.41
C TYR A 631 -21.49 18.53 10.12
N GLY A 632 -21.93 18.76 11.38
CA GLY A 632 -21.47 19.88 12.20
C GLY A 632 -22.30 21.18 12.05
N HIS A 633 -23.45 21.15 11.38
CA HIS A 633 -24.35 22.32 11.31
C HIS A 633 -25.16 22.44 12.59
N GLU A 634 -25.17 23.63 13.23
CA GLU A 634 -25.99 23.91 14.40
C GLU A 634 -27.47 23.84 14.03
N LEU A 635 -28.22 22.96 14.70
CA LEU A 635 -29.65 22.75 14.48
C LEU A 635 -30.50 23.47 15.51
N LYS A 636 -30.06 23.52 16.77
CA LYS A 636 -30.79 24.08 17.88
C LYS A 636 -29.86 24.40 19.04
N LYS A 637 -30.25 25.39 19.87
CA LYS A 637 -29.57 25.69 21.12
C LYS A 637 -30.54 26.14 22.19
N GLY A 638 -30.14 26.06 23.44
CA GLY A 638 -30.97 26.46 24.57
C GLY A 638 -30.23 26.45 25.90
N ASN A 639 -30.99 26.72 26.99
CA ASN A 639 -30.51 26.66 28.36
C ASN A 639 -31.58 25.96 29.20
N ASP A 640 -31.56 24.63 29.22
CA ASP A 640 -32.57 23.77 29.83
C ASP A 640 -31.93 22.55 30.49
N THR A 641 -32.74 21.63 31.00
CA THR A 641 -32.34 20.30 31.52
C THR A 641 -32.74 19.19 30.57
N SER A 642 -33.33 19.52 29.40
CA SER A 642 -33.78 18.52 28.44
C SER A 642 -33.85 19.10 27.01
N LEU A 643 -33.83 18.20 26.04
CA LEU A 643 -33.97 18.49 24.63
C LEU A 643 -34.94 17.50 24.01
N ASP A 644 -35.97 18.01 23.34
CA ASP A 644 -36.89 17.18 22.56
C ASP A 644 -36.41 17.09 21.10
N LEU A 645 -36.13 15.89 20.67
CA LEU A 645 -35.70 15.50 19.32
C LEU A 645 -36.85 14.88 18.51
N SER A 646 -38.08 14.82 19.02
CA SER A 646 -39.21 14.15 18.34
C SER A 646 -39.48 14.73 16.93
N GLY A 647 -39.20 16.00 16.72
CA GLY A 647 -39.33 16.67 15.42
C GLY A 647 -38.15 16.49 14.44
N PHE A 648 -37.09 15.76 14.83
CA PHE A 648 -35.93 15.52 14.00
C PHE A 648 -36.00 14.12 13.36
N ILE A 649 -35.29 13.91 12.25
CA ILE A 649 -35.19 12.57 11.61
C ILE A 649 -34.36 11.63 12.46
N ASN A 650 -34.54 10.30 12.27
CA ASN A 650 -33.73 9.31 12.95
C ASN A 650 -32.27 9.40 12.44
N GLY A 651 -31.30 9.34 13.34
CA GLY A 651 -29.89 9.48 12.99
C GLY A 651 -28.99 9.89 14.15
N LEU A 652 -27.75 10.18 13.82
CA LEU A 652 -26.70 10.62 14.74
C LEU A 652 -26.70 12.15 14.84
N TYR A 653 -26.71 12.66 16.08
CA TYR A 653 -26.56 14.06 16.43
C TYR A 653 -25.42 14.27 17.40
N VAL A 654 -24.86 15.47 17.43
CA VAL A 654 -23.82 15.89 18.36
C VAL A 654 -24.41 16.97 19.27
N LEU A 655 -24.50 16.67 20.56
CA LEU A 655 -24.98 17.61 21.58
C LEU A 655 -23.75 18.13 22.35
N LYS A 656 -23.54 19.44 22.31
CA LYS A 656 -22.59 20.15 23.19
C LYS A 656 -23.31 20.76 24.37
N ILE A 657 -22.82 20.49 25.57
CA ILE A 657 -23.32 21.06 26.82
C ILE A 657 -22.11 21.61 27.56
N ASN A 658 -21.95 22.94 27.60
CA ASN A 658 -20.72 23.61 28.03
C ASN A 658 -19.49 23.02 27.28
N ASP A 659 -18.49 22.50 28.01
CA ASP A 659 -17.28 21.91 27.47
C ASP A 659 -17.43 20.42 27.08
N PHE A 660 -18.62 19.83 27.29
CA PHE A 660 -18.86 18.41 27.01
C PHE A 660 -19.47 18.23 25.62
N THR A 661 -18.98 17.27 24.87
CA THR A 661 -19.53 16.85 23.58
C THR A 661 -20.04 15.42 23.67
N ILE A 662 -21.33 15.22 23.39
CA ILE A 662 -22.03 13.94 23.54
C ILE A 662 -22.66 13.56 22.21
N ARG A 663 -22.44 12.33 21.79
CA ARG A 663 -23.15 11.77 20.63
C ARG A 663 -24.53 11.28 21.09
N VAL A 664 -25.57 11.70 20.38
CA VAL A 664 -26.96 11.31 20.63
C VAL A 664 -27.48 10.55 19.42
N ILE A 665 -28.01 9.36 19.64
CA ILE A 665 -28.62 8.52 18.61
C ILE A 665 -30.14 8.64 18.76
N LYS A 666 -30.81 9.14 17.71
CA LYS A 666 -32.27 9.14 17.62
C LYS A 666 -32.75 7.96 16.78
N GLU A 667 -33.64 7.15 17.33
CA GLU A 667 -34.28 5.98 16.72
C GLU A 667 -35.72 6.24 16.34
#